data_f301c07e83a87afab80a2817e4063b53
#
_entry.id   f301c07e83a87afab80a2817e4063b53
#
_cell.length_a   1.000
_cell.length_b   1.000
_cell.length_c   1.000
_cell.angle_alpha   90.00
_cell.angle_beta   90.00
_cell.angle_gamma   90.00
#
_symmetry.space_group_name_H-M   'P 1'
#
loop_
_entity.id
_entity.type
_entity.pdbx_description
1 polymer ?
#
loop_
_entity_poly.entity_id
_entity_poly.type
_entity_poly.pdbx_seq_one_letter_code
_entity_poly.pdbx_strand_id
1 'polypeptide(L)'
;MKDIFEKYIQSIASKFSHEETSEMGYRTDFEILLKGIFESVKGVRILHDAKSVQGNKPDFVVLSGDVPILYIEAKDIGVSLDKIEKSEQMARYYGYTNLVLTDYLEFRFYRNGIKYEEPIKIANCNIKNRTVECAVDNYDHLIKTLIDFARSQKEPIKSGKHLAKIMGGKARRIRDNIKQFLSIESEKNTELFRVYETIKKLLVHDLTLETFADMYAQTLVYGLFVARYYDETPKDFSRQEALERIPASNPFLGHFFYHIAGRDFDRRLAYIVDELCEVFSHADVQELMGQYFKKDLWGETHEGPDPVIHFYEDFLNEYDPFLRKKMGAYYTPLPVVKFIVRSVDYLLEKEFKLPFGLADASKTTDGIHKVQILDPATGTGTFLTEILDHIYARFTAQGGRWPAYVHSELLPRLHGFELMMAPYTIAHLKLTIKLAKTGFTIFNRGKRLGVYLTNSLEDIGRQPELLAFDFAASIAEEAKEASKIKNEKPIMVVVGNPPYSISSSNKGDWILNLIKDYKKGLNERKINLDDDYIKFIRFAEHFIEKNKSGIVAMITNNSFIDGITHRQMRKHLLETFDEIYILDLHGNSKKKEKCPDGSKDENVFNIMQGVSISIFVRKEGNKKGLGKVFHSEIYGKREIKFETLDKSDLKTIKWKKLDYSEPYYFFVPKDFSQKEEYDKGFKVSELFIKYSVGIKTKVDNVSINFDRNVLSERIQNIIESKYSLQQMIAKFDLAKNTTWEYEKVLTIKDFDDKKITPYDYRPFDTRFIYYDNNFLSRSRSDVMGEFFQKDNIGLETSRNGDYTFISNTISDEHFASDNSFKFPLYTYEYDGVKQKPNLNGEIFRRFLEIEPKIEAIDVLDYIYAFLYSFKYKEKYKEFLKIDFPRVPYPDDGKEFNRLANLGAELRKLHLMESDKFNKLVTTYPESGNNEVEKVRYKDNKVFINEKQYFGRVPEIAWNFYIGGYQPAQKWLKDRKSRKLTNNEIEHYQKIIIALAETDRIMKEIDK
;
A
#
# COMPACT_ATOMS: atom_id res chain seq x y z
N MET A 1 -55.74 15.90 -5.50
CA MET A 1 -54.28 15.63 -5.66
C MET A 1 -53.63 16.66 -6.56
N LYS A 2 -54.20 16.96 -7.74
CA LYS A 2 -53.65 17.99 -8.68
C LYS A 2 -53.44 19.34 -7.98
N ASP A 3 -54.41 19.81 -7.21
CA ASP A 3 -54.33 21.07 -6.44
C ASP A 3 -53.18 21.13 -5.44
N ILE A 4 -52.76 19.99 -4.89
CA ILE A 4 -51.65 19.91 -3.94
C ILE A 4 -50.31 20.12 -4.66
N PHE A 5 -50.17 19.52 -5.85
CA PHE A 5 -48.97 19.71 -6.67
C PHE A 5 -48.89 21.13 -7.25
N GLU A 6 -50.03 21.72 -7.69
CA GLU A 6 -50.03 23.10 -8.17
C GLU A 6 -49.62 24.08 -7.06
N LYS A 7 -50.19 23.95 -5.87
CA LYS A 7 -49.77 24.73 -4.68
C LYS A 7 -48.31 24.52 -4.32
N TYR A 8 -47.83 23.25 -4.35
CA TYR A 8 -46.43 22.91 -4.11
C TYR A 8 -45.49 23.60 -5.09
N ILE A 9 -45.73 23.45 -6.41
CA ILE A 9 -44.93 24.07 -7.45
C ILE A 9 -44.98 25.59 -7.38
N GLN A 10 -46.13 26.18 -7.10
CA GLN A 10 -46.24 27.64 -6.92
C GLN A 10 -45.39 28.12 -5.70
N SER A 11 -45.41 27.42 -4.60
CA SER A 11 -44.62 27.76 -3.43
C SER A 11 -43.11 27.59 -3.71
N ILE A 12 -42.71 26.47 -4.34
CA ILE A 12 -41.31 26.24 -4.77
C ILE A 12 -40.84 27.32 -5.75
N ALA A 13 -41.64 27.65 -6.76
CA ALA A 13 -41.31 28.68 -7.75
C ALA A 13 -41.14 30.07 -7.12
N SER A 14 -42.03 30.42 -6.19
CA SER A 14 -41.94 31.68 -5.44
C SER A 14 -40.64 31.73 -4.61
N LYS A 15 -40.32 30.66 -3.87
CA LYS A 15 -39.13 30.58 -3.06
C LYS A 15 -37.85 30.54 -3.90
N PHE A 16 -37.87 29.82 -5.02
CA PHE A 16 -36.72 29.72 -5.94
C PHE A 16 -36.38 31.05 -6.63
N SER A 17 -37.37 31.92 -6.84
CA SER A 17 -37.14 33.25 -7.37
C SER A 17 -36.30 34.16 -6.46
N HIS A 18 -36.22 33.87 -5.17
CA HIS A 18 -35.44 34.61 -4.17
C HIS A 18 -34.05 34.00 -4.01
N GLU A 19 -33.02 34.82 -4.13
CA GLU A 19 -31.60 34.40 -4.17
C GLU A 19 -31.12 33.77 -2.88
N GLU A 20 -31.72 34.13 -1.75
CA GLU A 20 -31.31 33.65 -0.41
C GLU A 20 -31.95 32.32 0.00
N THR A 21 -32.82 31.72 -0.80
CA THR A 21 -33.48 30.45 -0.47
C THR A 21 -32.57 29.28 -0.75
N SER A 22 -32.24 28.51 0.30
CA SER A 22 -31.46 27.27 0.24
C SER A 22 -32.36 26.03 0.32
N GLU A 23 -31.78 24.85 0.17
CA GLU A 23 -32.40 23.51 0.34
C GLU A 23 -33.35 23.45 1.53
N MET A 24 -32.95 24.02 2.67
CA MET A 24 -33.76 24.05 3.90
C MET A 24 -35.10 24.78 3.72
N GLY A 25 -35.16 25.77 2.86
CA GLY A 25 -36.38 26.55 2.56
C GLY A 25 -37.50 25.76 1.87
N TYR A 26 -37.14 24.70 1.17
CA TYR A 26 -38.11 23.87 0.40
C TYR A 26 -38.64 22.67 1.21
N ARG A 27 -38.03 22.30 2.32
CA ARG A 27 -38.31 21.08 3.09
C ARG A 27 -39.75 21.03 3.60
N THR A 28 -40.27 22.14 4.11
CA THR A 28 -41.64 22.20 4.64
C THR A 28 -42.70 21.96 3.55
N ASP A 29 -42.55 22.56 2.36
CA ASP A 29 -43.47 22.37 1.26
C ASP A 29 -43.43 20.92 0.76
N PHE A 30 -42.26 20.34 0.70
CA PHE A 30 -42.07 18.96 0.31
C PHE A 30 -42.67 17.97 1.32
N GLU A 31 -42.56 18.27 2.59
CA GLU A 31 -43.23 17.48 3.66
C GLU A 31 -44.72 17.50 3.50
N ILE A 32 -45.31 18.68 3.19
CA ILE A 32 -46.77 18.84 2.94
C ILE A 32 -47.16 18.00 1.72
N LEU A 33 -46.37 18.05 0.63
CA LEU A 33 -46.64 17.26 -0.57
C LEU A 33 -46.59 15.75 -0.24
N LEU A 34 -45.56 15.28 0.47
CA LEU A 34 -45.45 13.88 0.87
C LEU A 34 -46.61 13.42 1.76
N LYS A 35 -47.03 14.24 2.75
CA LYS A 35 -48.21 13.97 3.57
C LYS A 35 -49.47 13.80 2.75
N GLY A 36 -49.67 14.66 1.75
CA GLY A 36 -50.82 14.54 0.81
C GLY A 36 -50.71 13.25 -0.02
N ILE A 37 -49.54 12.89 -0.54
CA ILE A 37 -49.36 11.67 -1.34
C ILE A 37 -49.66 10.42 -0.52
N PHE A 38 -49.18 10.36 0.71
CA PHE A 38 -49.32 9.20 1.58
C PHE A 38 -50.60 9.19 2.45
N GLU A 39 -51.50 10.18 2.32
CA GLU A 39 -52.75 10.28 3.08
C GLU A 39 -53.66 9.04 2.94
N SER A 40 -53.61 8.43 1.74
CA SER A 40 -54.37 7.18 1.45
C SER A 40 -53.76 5.93 2.07
N VAL A 41 -52.56 6.02 2.65
CA VAL A 41 -51.81 4.87 3.18
C VAL A 41 -51.91 4.88 4.74
N LYS A 42 -52.72 4.00 5.30
CA LYS A 42 -52.92 3.94 6.74
C LYS A 42 -51.61 3.67 7.50
N GLY A 43 -51.36 4.39 8.60
CA GLY A 43 -50.27 4.17 9.51
C GLY A 43 -48.94 4.72 9.08
N VAL A 44 -48.87 5.54 8.00
CA VAL A 44 -47.65 6.19 7.53
C VAL A 44 -47.38 7.48 8.33
N ARG A 45 -46.16 7.64 8.74
CA ARG A 45 -45.60 8.88 9.31
C ARG A 45 -44.38 9.34 8.51
N ILE A 46 -44.27 10.64 8.34
CA ILE A 46 -43.11 11.26 7.67
C ILE A 46 -42.26 11.96 8.74
N LEU A 47 -40.99 11.64 8.79
CA LEU A 47 -40.02 12.30 9.64
C LEU A 47 -39.08 13.10 8.74
N HIS A 48 -38.92 14.40 9.04
CA HIS A 48 -37.82 15.20 8.51
C HIS A 48 -36.97 15.66 9.68
N ASP A 49 -35.71 15.94 9.44
CA ASP A 49 -34.74 16.36 10.48
C ASP A 49 -34.78 15.52 11.76
N ALA A 50 -35.06 14.23 11.66
CA ALA A 50 -34.90 13.32 12.78
C ALA A 50 -33.48 13.52 13.33
N LYS A 51 -33.37 14.14 14.54
CA LYS A 51 -32.10 14.58 15.18
C LYS A 51 -30.89 13.89 14.61
N SER A 52 -30.32 14.46 13.57
CA SER A 52 -29.12 13.93 12.97
C SER A 52 -27.94 14.46 13.74
N VAL A 53 -27.12 13.55 14.18
CA VAL A 53 -25.78 13.89 14.58
C VAL A 53 -24.92 13.66 13.35
N GLN A 54 -24.52 14.74 12.68
CA GLN A 54 -23.54 14.79 11.59
C GLN A 54 -23.81 13.94 10.33
N GLY A 55 -24.82 14.30 9.54
CA GLY A 55 -24.79 14.02 8.08
C GLY A 55 -25.03 12.59 7.59
N ASN A 56 -25.46 11.66 8.44
CA ASN A 56 -25.63 10.26 8.09
C ASN A 56 -27.09 9.77 7.95
N LYS A 57 -28.05 10.68 7.84
CA LYS A 57 -29.47 10.32 7.57
C LYS A 57 -29.97 11.09 6.37
N PRO A 58 -30.78 10.45 5.50
CA PRO A 58 -31.52 11.14 4.47
C PRO A 58 -32.43 12.22 5.06
N ASP A 59 -32.73 13.24 4.26
CA ASP A 59 -33.50 14.39 4.71
C ASP A 59 -34.91 14.04 5.16
N PHE A 60 -35.52 13.01 4.54
CA PHE A 60 -36.82 12.50 4.93
C PHE A 60 -36.83 11.00 5.05
N VAL A 61 -37.60 10.50 6.00
CA VAL A 61 -37.88 9.07 6.20
C VAL A 61 -39.39 8.87 6.31
N VAL A 62 -39.93 8.00 5.46
CA VAL A 62 -41.34 7.57 5.52
C VAL A 62 -41.41 6.27 6.30
N LEU A 63 -42.19 6.25 7.37
CA LEU A 63 -42.37 5.10 8.25
C LEU A 63 -43.78 4.51 8.08
N SER A 64 -43.87 3.18 8.16
CA SER A 64 -45.16 2.46 8.39
C SER A 64 -45.12 1.88 9.79
N GLY A 65 -45.92 2.47 10.71
CA GLY A 65 -45.70 2.24 12.13
C GLY A 65 -44.31 2.78 12.55
N ASP A 66 -43.44 1.92 13.01
CA ASP A 66 -42.05 2.28 13.40
C ASP A 66 -41.00 1.77 12.37
N VAL A 67 -41.45 1.14 11.27
CA VAL A 67 -40.56 0.57 10.24
C VAL A 67 -40.32 1.57 9.11
N PRO A 68 -39.07 1.94 8.77
CA PRO A 68 -38.78 2.76 7.60
C PRO A 68 -39.11 2.00 6.31
N ILE A 69 -39.97 2.61 5.48
CA ILE A 69 -40.37 2.03 4.18
C ILE A 69 -39.77 2.78 2.98
N LEU A 70 -39.37 4.04 3.19
CA LEU A 70 -38.79 4.88 2.14
C LEU A 70 -37.84 5.92 2.75
N TYR A 71 -36.70 6.10 2.11
CA TYR A 71 -35.70 7.13 2.43
C TYR A 71 -35.63 8.14 1.29
N ILE A 72 -35.57 9.43 1.58
CA ILE A 72 -35.49 10.48 0.57
C ILE A 72 -34.33 11.43 0.90
N GLU A 73 -33.46 11.62 -0.04
CA GLU A 73 -32.38 12.63 -0.02
C GLU A 73 -32.72 13.75 -0.98
N ALA A 74 -32.74 14.97 -0.47
CA ALA A 74 -33.00 16.17 -1.25
C ALA A 74 -31.74 16.98 -1.49
N LYS A 75 -31.69 17.73 -2.59
CA LYS A 75 -30.62 18.64 -2.96
C LYS A 75 -31.20 19.95 -3.45
N ASP A 76 -30.40 21.00 -3.38
CA ASP A 76 -30.84 22.31 -3.91
C ASP A 76 -31.29 22.24 -5.37
N ILE A 77 -32.32 23.01 -5.72
CA ILE A 77 -32.85 23.09 -7.07
C ILE A 77 -31.78 23.59 -8.02
N GLY A 78 -31.62 22.84 -9.15
CA GLY A 78 -30.63 23.15 -10.17
C GLY A 78 -29.26 22.51 -9.96
N VAL A 79 -29.05 21.80 -8.87
CA VAL A 79 -27.85 20.98 -8.67
C VAL A 79 -27.90 19.75 -9.60
N SER A 80 -26.79 19.45 -10.26
CA SER A 80 -26.72 18.26 -11.12
C SER A 80 -26.82 16.96 -10.33
N LEU A 81 -27.99 16.30 -10.37
CA LEU A 81 -28.20 15.01 -9.71
C LEU A 81 -27.25 13.92 -10.27
N ASP A 82 -26.80 14.00 -11.52
CA ASP A 82 -25.80 13.08 -12.11
C ASP A 82 -24.44 13.14 -11.41
N LYS A 83 -24.05 14.33 -10.91
CA LYS A 83 -22.83 14.48 -10.12
C LYS A 83 -23.04 13.95 -8.69
N ILE A 84 -24.21 14.19 -8.12
CA ILE A 84 -24.57 13.71 -6.79
C ILE A 84 -24.60 12.18 -6.74
N GLU A 85 -25.15 11.52 -7.76
CA GLU A 85 -25.17 10.04 -7.87
C GLU A 85 -23.78 9.41 -7.70
N LYS A 86 -22.74 10.11 -8.14
CA LYS A 86 -21.33 9.64 -8.09
C LYS A 86 -20.61 10.05 -6.81
N SER A 87 -21.29 10.74 -5.88
CA SER A 87 -20.69 11.21 -4.63
C SER A 87 -20.50 10.09 -3.60
N GLU A 88 -19.57 10.29 -2.69
CA GLU A 88 -19.33 9.37 -1.57
C GLU A 88 -20.57 9.27 -0.65
N GLN A 89 -21.32 10.34 -0.49
CA GLN A 89 -22.58 10.36 0.25
C GLN A 89 -23.60 9.40 -0.38
N MET A 90 -23.79 9.46 -1.69
CA MET A 90 -24.71 8.55 -2.39
C MET A 90 -24.24 7.10 -2.38
N ALA A 91 -22.94 6.87 -2.44
CA ALA A 91 -22.39 5.52 -2.31
C ALA A 91 -22.76 4.88 -0.95
N ARG A 92 -22.87 5.67 0.10
CA ARG A 92 -23.38 5.22 1.42
C ARG A 92 -24.89 5.01 1.40
N TYR A 93 -25.63 5.91 0.75
CA TYR A 93 -27.10 5.88 0.72
C TYR A 93 -27.68 4.78 -0.17
N TYR A 94 -26.93 4.30 -1.14
CA TYR A 94 -27.30 3.08 -1.91
C TYR A 94 -27.45 1.83 -1.05
N GLY A 95 -27.01 1.87 0.21
CA GLY A 95 -27.31 0.85 1.21
C GLY A 95 -28.73 0.89 1.76
N TYR A 96 -29.53 1.92 1.48
CA TYR A 96 -30.96 1.94 1.82
C TYR A 96 -31.77 1.08 0.85
N THR A 97 -32.80 0.40 1.40
CA THR A 97 -33.58 -0.53 0.59
C THR A 97 -34.39 0.19 -0.49
N ASN A 98 -35.15 1.24 -0.12
CA ASN A 98 -35.88 2.10 -1.03
C ASN A 98 -35.40 3.54 -0.81
N LEU A 99 -34.69 4.10 -1.78
CA LEU A 99 -34.12 5.45 -1.72
C LEU A 99 -34.62 6.29 -2.89
N VAL A 100 -35.01 7.51 -2.60
CA VAL A 100 -35.32 8.53 -3.60
C VAL A 100 -34.31 9.67 -3.48
N LEU A 101 -33.67 10.04 -4.57
CA LEU A 101 -32.86 11.24 -4.71
C LEU A 101 -33.67 12.30 -5.46
N THR A 102 -33.75 13.50 -4.92
CA THR A 102 -34.56 14.57 -5.55
C THR A 102 -33.88 15.94 -5.41
N ASP A 103 -34.12 16.82 -6.34
CA ASP A 103 -33.93 18.27 -6.24
C ASP A 103 -35.24 19.02 -6.06
N TYR A 104 -36.26 18.37 -5.50
CA TYR A 104 -37.65 18.82 -5.34
C TYR A 104 -38.47 18.89 -6.62
N LEU A 105 -37.85 18.82 -7.80
CA LEU A 105 -38.47 18.87 -9.12
C LEU A 105 -38.29 17.60 -9.94
N GLU A 106 -37.15 16.92 -9.76
CA GLU A 106 -36.82 15.64 -10.37
C GLU A 106 -36.68 14.58 -9.30
N PHE A 107 -37.22 13.37 -9.54
CA PHE A 107 -37.19 12.23 -8.60
C PHE A 107 -36.54 11.03 -9.24
N ARG A 108 -35.50 10.48 -8.57
CA ARG A 108 -34.77 9.30 -9.00
C ARG A 108 -34.91 8.20 -7.97
N PHE A 109 -35.34 7.06 -8.40
CA PHE A 109 -35.68 5.92 -7.54
C PHE A 109 -34.62 4.87 -7.58
N TYR A 110 -34.19 4.41 -6.39
CA TYR A 110 -33.18 3.38 -6.23
C TYR A 110 -33.67 2.30 -5.25
N ARG A 111 -33.72 1.07 -5.74
CA ARG A 111 -34.02 -0.09 -4.91
C ARG A 111 -32.75 -0.90 -4.72
N ASN A 112 -32.31 -1.07 -3.47
CA ASN A 112 -31.05 -1.73 -3.14
C ASN A 112 -29.86 -1.21 -3.98
N GLY A 113 -29.80 0.11 -4.20
CA GLY A 113 -28.75 0.80 -4.94
C GLY A 113 -28.82 0.67 -6.47
N ILE A 114 -29.85 0.04 -7.02
CA ILE A 114 -30.10 -0.01 -8.47
C ILE A 114 -31.22 0.97 -8.85
N LYS A 115 -31.07 1.65 -9.98
CA LYS A 115 -32.15 2.47 -10.52
C LYS A 115 -33.39 1.60 -10.77
N TYR A 116 -34.49 2.01 -10.17
CA TYR A 116 -35.75 1.29 -10.24
C TYR A 116 -36.55 1.71 -11.46
N GLU A 117 -36.53 3.01 -11.81
CA GLU A 117 -37.29 3.60 -12.87
C GLU A 117 -36.52 4.79 -13.46
N GLU A 118 -36.92 5.26 -14.67
CA GLU A 118 -36.40 6.49 -15.25
C GLU A 118 -36.77 7.70 -14.39
N PRO A 119 -35.96 8.77 -14.37
CA PRO A 119 -36.22 9.95 -13.55
C PRO A 119 -37.58 10.58 -13.87
N ILE A 120 -38.38 10.82 -12.85
CA ILE A 120 -39.69 11.48 -12.99
C ILE A 120 -39.50 12.96 -12.69
N LYS A 121 -39.80 13.83 -13.66
CA LYS A 121 -39.79 15.30 -13.50
C LYS A 121 -41.17 15.84 -13.41
N ILE A 122 -41.46 16.63 -12.36
CA ILE A 122 -42.75 17.32 -12.17
C ILE A 122 -42.68 18.79 -12.58
N ALA A 123 -41.48 19.34 -12.73
CA ALA A 123 -41.25 20.68 -13.25
C ALA A 123 -39.81 20.79 -13.78
N ASN A 124 -39.60 21.76 -14.71
CA ASN A 124 -38.28 22.14 -15.16
C ASN A 124 -37.87 23.47 -14.53
N CYS A 125 -36.62 23.65 -14.21
CA CYS A 125 -36.09 24.91 -13.72
C CYS A 125 -35.16 25.58 -14.72
N ASN A 126 -35.26 26.90 -14.84
CA ASN A 126 -34.30 27.73 -15.54
C ASN A 126 -33.43 28.44 -14.50
N ILE A 127 -32.22 27.99 -14.33
CA ILE A 127 -31.28 28.50 -13.30
C ILE A 127 -30.90 29.97 -13.55
N LYS A 128 -30.78 30.39 -14.82
CA LYS A 128 -30.40 31.77 -15.17
C LYS A 128 -31.47 32.78 -14.81
N ASN A 129 -32.71 32.43 -15.06
CA ASN A 129 -33.87 33.31 -14.84
C ASN A 129 -34.57 33.00 -13.50
N ARG A 130 -34.15 31.95 -12.78
CA ARG A 130 -34.78 31.49 -11.53
C ARG A 130 -36.28 31.26 -11.65
N THR A 131 -36.71 30.64 -12.75
CA THR A 131 -38.10 30.31 -13.02
C THR A 131 -38.33 28.81 -13.04
N VAL A 132 -39.54 28.39 -12.68
CA VAL A 132 -39.97 26.98 -12.68
C VAL A 132 -41.15 26.82 -13.60
N GLU A 133 -41.08 25.88 -14.56
CA GLU A 133 -42.13 25.55 -15.49
C GLU A 133 -42.73 24.19 -15.15
N CYS A 134 -44.05 24.09 -14.98
CA CYS A 134 -44.72 22.87 -14.54
C CYS A 134 -44.77 21.80 -15.65
N ALA A 135 -44.65 20.53 -15.26
CA ALA A 135 -44.84 19.36 -16.11
C ALA A 135 -46.04 18.55 -15.58
N VAL A 136 -47.25 19.00 -15.84
CA VAL A 136 -48.52 18.50 -15.26
C VAL A 136 -48.77 17.02 -15.53
N ASP A 137 -48.29 16.48 -16.65
CA ASP A 137 -48.54 15.10 -17.07
C ASP A 137 -47.86 14.05 -16.15
N ASN A 138 -46.91 14.45 -15.33
CA ASN A 138 -46.11 13.54 -14.49
C ASN A 138 -46.60 13.44 -13.03
N TYR A 139 -47.56 14.22 -12.59
CA TYR A 139 -48.01 14.21 -11.19
C TYR A 139 -48.63 12.88 -10.76
N ASP A 140 -49.57 12.33 -11.55
CA ASP A 140 -50.19 11.04 -11.26
C ASP A 140 -49.20 9.89 -11.34
N HIS A 141 -48.24 10.02 -12.25
CA HIS A 141 -47.15 9.05 -12.37
C HIS A 141 -46.24 9.06 -11.11
N LEU A 142 -45.84 10.24 -10.64
CA LEU A 142 -45.04 10.35 -9.43
C LEU A 142 -45.77 9.79 -8.20
N ILE A 143 -47.07 10.12 -8.04
CA ILE A 143 -47.91 9.62 -6.93
C ILE A 143 -47.90 8.09 -6.92
N LYS A 144 -48.28 7.51 -8.07
CA LYS A 144 -48.32 6.07 -8.23
C LYS A 144 -47.00 5.42 -7.96
N THR A 145 -45.95 5.93 -8.55
CA THR A 145 -44.58 5.39 -8.39
C THR A 145 -44.12 5.48 -6.94
N LEU A 146 -44.30 6.60 -6.23
CA LEU A 146 -43.93 6.73 -4.81
C LEU A 146 -44.69 5.75 -3.91
N ILE A 147 -46.00 5.59 -4.10
CA ILE A 147 -46.82 4.67 -3.31
C ILE A 147 -46.46 3.22 -3.63
N ASP A 148 -46.33 2.85 -4.90
CA ASP A 148 -46.00 1.50 -5.34
C ASP A 148 -44.57 1.14 -4.91
N PHE A 149 -43.62 2.10 -5.01
CA PHE A 149 -42.28 1.92 -4.59
C PHE A 149 -42.15 1.67 -3.11
N ALA A 150 -42.92 2.38 -2.27
CA ALA A 150 -42.95 2.20 -0.83
C ALA A 150 -43.67 0.90 -0.42
N ARG A 151 -44.65 0.44 -1.19
CA ARG A 151 -45.46 -0.77 -0.90
C ARG A 151 -44.98 -2.05 -1.57
N SER A 152 -44.14 -1.95 -2.60
CA SER A 152 -43.79 -3.11 -3.43
C SER A 152 -43.04 -4.19 -2.68
N GLN A 153 -43.40 -5.45 -2.94
CA GLN A 153 -42.64 -6.62 -2.49
C GLN A 153 -41.26 -6.59 -3.13
N LYS A 154 -40.25 -7.04 -2.36
CA LYS A 154 -38.85 -7.04 -2.81
C LYS A 154 -38.64 -8.13 -3.84
N GLU A 155 -37.95 -7.81 -4.92
CA GLU A 155 -37.60 -8.78 -5.95
C GLU A 155 -36.47 -9.71 -5.49
N PRO A 156 -36.47 -10.98 -5.93
CA PRO A 156 -35.36 -11.90 -5.66
C PRO A 156 -34.05 -11.36 -6.21
N ILE A 157 -32.97 -11.50 -5.45
CA ILE A 157 -31.63 -11.10 -5.86
C ILE A 157 -31.05 -12.17 -6.76
N LYS A 158 -30.83 -11.82 -8.04
CA LYS A 158 -30.39 -12.77 -9.08
C LYS A 158 -28.92 -12.72 -9.43
N SER A 159 -28.14 -11.81 -8.80
CA SER A 159 -26.72 -11.60 -9.13
C SER A 159 -25.86 -11.46 -7.87
N GLY A 160 -24.76 -12.22 -7.79
CA GLY A 160 -23.78 -12.11 -6.70
C GLY A 160 -23.19 -10.71 -6.57
N LYS A 161 -22.91 -10.01 -7.69
CA LYS A 161 -22.43 -8.62 -7.66
C LYS A 161 -23.45 -7.66 -7.06
N HIS A 162 -24.75 -7.88 -7.34
CA HIS A 162 -25.81 -7.07 -6.75
C HIS A 162 -25.88 -7.30 -5.23
N LEU A 163 -25.83 -8.56 -4.80
CA LEU A 163 -25.78 -8.89 -3.38
C LEU A 163 -24.55 -8.23 -2.70
N ALA A 164 -23.37 -8.34 -3.31
CA ALA A 164 -22.14 -7.72 -2.82
C ALA A 164 -22.29 -6.19 -2.66
N LYS A 165 -22.95 -5.52 -3.61
CA LYS A 165 -23.22 -4.08 -3.55
C LYS A 165 -24.12 -3.71 -2.37
N ILE A 166 -25.21 -4.46 -2.16
CA ILE A 166 -26.11 -4.26 -1.01
C ILE A 166 -25.35 -4.46 0.30
N MET A 167 -24.65 -5.57 0.42
CA MET A 167 -23.84 -5.90 1.60
C MET A 167 -22.80 -4.81 1.90
N GLY A 168 -22.07 -4.34 0.86
CA GLY A 168 -21.10 -3.26 0.99
C GLY A 168 -21.72 -1.95 1.47
N GLY A 169 -22.90 -1.58 0.95
CA GLY A 169 -23.66 -0.42 1.39
C GLY A 169 -24.11 -0.53 2.86
N LYS A 170 -24.65 -1.68 3.27
CA LYS A 170 -25.07 -1.93 4.65
C LYS A 170 -23.88 -1.94 5.60
N ALA A 171 -22.76 -2.57 5.21
CA ALA A 171 -21.54 -2.59 6.01
C ALA A 171 -21.00 -1.18 6.25
N ARG A 172 -20.99 -0.29 5.24
CA ARG A 172 -20.60 1.12 5.43
C ARG A 172 -21.50 1.84 6.43
N ARG A 173 -22.80 1.64 6.36
CA ARG A 173 -23.75 2.24 7.33
C ARG A 173 -23.49 1.75 8.75
N ILE A 174 -23.27 0.46 8.94
CA ILE A 174 -22.93 -0.12 10.25
C ILE A 174 -21.62 0.48 10.75
N ARG A 175 -20.57 0.51 9.93
CA ARG A 175 -19.27 1.11 10.27
C ARG A 175 -19.40 2.56 10.73
N ASP A 176 -20.07 3.38 9.92
CA ASP A 176 -20.20 4.81 10.18
C ASP A 176 -21.02 5.09 11.46
N ASN A 177 -22.05 4.29 11.73
CA ASN A 177 -22.80 4.35 12.98
C ASN A 177 -21.95 3.95 14.20
N ILE A 178 -21.17 2.87 14.10
CA ILE A 178 -20.26 2.45 15.17
C ILE A 178 -19.24 3.54 15.47
N LYS A 179 -18.61 4.13 14.44
CA LYS A 179 -17.66 5.25 14.59
C LYS A 179 -18.31 6.41 15.34
N GLN A 180 -19.53 6.76 14.95
CA GLN A 180 -20.26 7.84 15.57
C GLN A 180 -20.59 7.52 17.04
N PHE A 181 -21.11 6.33 17.35
CA PHE A 181 -21.47 5.95 18.72
C PHE A 181 -20.28 5.98 19.65
N LEU A 182 -19.18 5.36 19.24
CA LEU A 182 -17.96 5.32 20.07
C LEU A 182 -17.25 6.67 20.21
N SER A 183 -17.47 7.62 19.27
CA SER A 183 -16.87 8.97 19.35
C SER A 183 -17.65 9.93 20.26
N ILE A 184 -18.96 9.71 20.46
CA ILE A 184 -19.84 10.61 21.22
C ILE A 184 -20.11 10.09 22.64
N GLU A 185 -20.15 8.76 22.81
CA GLU A 185 -20.48 8.16 24.10
C GLU A 185 -19.31 8.26 25.08
N SER A 186 -19.47 9.11 26.09
CA SER A 186 -18.52 9.27 27.20
C SER A 186 -18.57 8.15 28.23
N GLU A 187 -19.59 7.26 28.16
CA GLU A 187 -19.77 6.17 29.12
C GLU A 187 -19.06 4.89 28.64
N LYS A 188 -17.98 4.59 29.34
CA LYS A 188 -17.10 3.41 29.09
C LYS A 188 -17.77 2.04 29.31
N ASN A 189 -19.08 1.97 29.50
CA ASN A 189 -19.80 0.76 29.89
C ASN A 189 -20.72 0.16 28.84
N THR A 190 -20.68 0.65 27.59
CA THR A 190 -21.40 -0.02 26.50
C THR A 190 -20.70 -1.30 26.09
N GLU A 191 -21.44 -2.33 25.73
CA GLU A 191 -20.90 -3.61 25.30
C GLU A 191 -19.98 -3.46 24.07
N LEU A 192 -20.36 -2.61 23.12
CA LEU A 192 -19.56 -2.29 21.95
C LEU A 192 -18.16 -1.72 22.31
N PHE A 193 -18.08 -0.87 23.34
CA PHE A 193 -16.82 -0.34 23.84
C PHE A 193 -15.98 -1.40 24.54
N ARG A 194 -16.61 -2.33 25.26
CA ARG A 194 -15.89 -3.47 25.87
C ARG A 194 -15.28 -4.38 24.80
N VAL A 195 -16.01 -4.65 23.73
CA VAL A 195 -15.49 -5.41 22.58
C VAL A 195 -14.31 -4.69 21.95
N TYR A 196 -14.40 -3.38 21.71
CA TYR A 196 -13.30 -2.56 21.23
C TYR A 196 -12.05 -2.67 22.11
N GLU A 197 -12.19 -2.45 23.40
CA GLU A 197 -11.06 -2.53 24.34
C GLU A 197 -10.47 -3.94 24.43
N THR A 198 -11.29 -4.98 24.33
CA THR A 198 -10.83 -6.37 24.34
C THR A 198 -10.00 -6.69 23.09
N ILE A 199 -10.48 -6.31 21.90
CA ILE A 199 -9.74 -6.49 20.65
C ILE A 199 -8.44 -5.70 20.68
N LYS A 200 -8.49 -4.45 21.16
CA LYS A 200 -7.30 -3.60 21.31
C LYS A 200 -6.27 -4.20 22.27
N LYS A 201 -6.70 -4.78 23.36
CA LYS A 201 -5.83 -5.38 24.37
C LYS A 201 -5.23 -6.72 23.93
N LEU A 202 -6.01 -7.56 23.23
CA LEU A 202 -5.65 -8.95 22.94
C LEU A 202 -5.13 -9.19 21.51
N LEU A 203 -5.55 -8.38 20.52
CA LEU A 203 -5.25 -8.62 19.12
C LEU A 203 -4.46 -7.48 18.46
N VAL A 204 -4.91 -6.22 18.59
CA VAL A 204 -4.37 -5.09 17.82
C VAL A 204 -4.16 -3.89 18.75
N HIS A 205 -2.98 -3.74 19.31
CA HIS A 205 -2.67 -2.72 20.34
C HIS A 205 -2.84 -1.27 19.89
N ASP A 206 -2.63 -0.98 18.60
CA ASP A 206 -2.83 0.32 17.98
C ASP A 206 -4.20 0.48 17.31
N LEU A 207 -5.18 -0.35 17.71
CA LEU A 207 -6.54 -0.33 17.17
C LEU A 207 -7.16 1.05 17.32
N THR A 208 -7.53 1.65 16.19
CA THR A 208 -8.31 2.87 16.16
C THR A 208 -9.81 2.56 16.14
N LEU A 209 -10.63 3.53 16.56
CA LEU A 209 -12.10 3.39 16.46
C LEU A 209 -12.56 3.13 15.03
N GLU A 210 -11.86 3.71 14.06
CA GLU A 210 -12.14 3.51 12.64
C GLU A 210 -11.88 2.07 12.20
N THR A 211 -10.69 1.54 12.51
CA THR A 211 -10.32 0.16 12.17
C THR A 211 -11.22 -0.85 12.88
N PHE A 212 -11.60 -0.58 14.13
CA PHE A 212 -12.54 -1.42 14.87
C PHE A 212 -13.93 -1.46 14.21
N ALA A 213 -14.45 -0.29 13.85
CA ALA A 213 -15.74 -0.18 13.18
C ALA A 213 -15.75 -0.93 11.84
N ASP A 214 -14.64 -0.86 11.09
CA ASP A 214 -14.43 -1.63 9.86
C ASP A 214 -14.45 -3.13 10.12
N MET A 215 -13.68 -3.61 11.09
CA MET A 215 -13.60 -5.04 11.45
C MET A 215 -14.96 -5.58 11.86
N TYR A 216 -15.66 -4.85 12.75
CA TYR A 216 -16.96 -5.26 13.26
C TYR A 216 -18.03 -5.31 12.16
N ALA A 217 -18.12 -4.27 11.33
CA ALA A 217 -19.09 -4.19 10.24
C ALA A 217 -18.89 -5.30 9.21
N GLN A 218 -17.66 -5.57 8.80
CA GLN A 218 -17.33 -6.65 7.87
C GLN A 218 -17.70 -8.01 8.46
N THR A 219 -17.34 -8.26 9.72
CA THR A 219 -17.63 -9.54 10.39
C THR A 219 -19.12 -9.80 10.51
N LEU A 220 -19.89 -8.78 10.89
CA LEU A 220 -21.32 -8.86 11.03
C LEU A 220 -22.01 -9.18 9.70
N VAL A 221 -21.70 -8.39 8.67
CA VAL A 221 -22.35 -8.54 7.36
C VAL A 221 -21.94 -9.84 6.68
N TYR A 222 -20.67 -10.20 6.77
CA TYR A 222 -20.20 -11.46 6.16
C TYR A 222 -20.59 -12.70 6.98
N GLY A 223 -20.69 -12.57 8.30
CA GLY A 223 -21.22 -13.64 9.17
C GLY A 223 -22.69 -13.96 8.89
N LEU A 224 -23.51 -12.94 8.64
CA LEU A 224 -24.90 -13.14 8.15
C LEU A 224 -24.94 -13.85 6.81
N PHE A 225 -24.04 -13.48 5.89
CA PHE A 225 -23.90 -14.17 4.61
C PHE A 225 -23.56 -15.65 4.81
N VAL A 226 -22.62 -15.96 5.71
CA VAL A 226 -22.26 -17.34 6.06
C VAL A 226 -23.44 -18.09 6.64
N ALA A 227 -24.17 -17.50 7.59
CA ALA A 227 -25.35 -18.12 8.17
C ALA A 227 -26.40 -18.42 7.09
N ARG A 228 -26.66 -17.47 6.20
CA ARG A 228 -27.61 -17.64 5.08
C ARG A 228 -27.16 -18.70 4.08
N TYR A 229 -25.85 -18.86 3.86
CA TYR A 229 -25.32 -19.93 3.00
C TYR A 229 -25.68 -21.33 3.52
N TYR A 230 -25.75 -21.51 4.84
CA TYR A 230 -26.12 -22.77 5.48
C TYR A 230 -27.62 -22.92 5.74
N ASP A 231 -28.41 -21.91 5.43
CA ASP A 231 -29.84 -21.93 5.61
C ASP A 231 -30.53 -22.49 4.35
N GLU A 232 -31.23 -23.60 4.50
CA GLU A 232 -31.99 -24.26 3.43
C GLU A 232 -33.45 -23.76 3.33
N THR A 233 -33.88 -22.91 4.29
CA THR A 233 -35.25 -22.39 4.36
C THR A 233 -35.36 -20.99 3.74
N PRO A 234 -36.02 -20.79 2.58
CA PRO A 234 -35.80 -19.63 1.77
C PRO A 234 -36.62 -18.35 2.09
N LYS A 235 -37.45 -18.28 3.13
CA LYS A 235 -38.38 -17.15 3.24
C LYS A 235 -38.46 -16.38 4.55
N ASP A 236 -37.71 -16.79 5.55
CA ASP A 236 -37.83 -16.23 6.92
C ASP A 236 -36.52 -16.00 7.65
N PHE A 237 -35.46 -15.62 6.92
CA PHE A 237 -34.15 -15.41 7.51
C PHE A 237 -34.11 -14.21 8.47
N SER A 238 -33.71 -14.45 9.71
CA SER A 238 -33.67 -13.49 10.82
C SER A 238 -32.35 -13.58 11.58
N ARG A 239 -32.10 -12.63 12.50
CA ARG A 239 -30.91 -12.70 13.40
C ARG A 239 -30.91 -13.97 14.25
N GLN A 240 -32.10 -14.44 14.68
CA GLN A 240 -32.21 -15.66 15.46
C GLN A 240 -31.88 -16.88 14.63
N GLU A 241 -32.38 -16.98 13.40
CA GLU A 241 -32.00 -18.04 12.48
C GLU A 241 -30.51 -17.99 12.11
N ALA A 242 -29.97 -16.80 11.92
CA ALA A 242 -28.53 -16.67 11.69
C ALA A 242 -27.71 -17.32 12.80
N LEU A 243 -28.09 -17.12 14.06
CA LEU A 243 -27.46 -17.78 15.21
C LEU A 243 -27.56 -19.31 15.12
N GLU A 244 -28.73 -19.86 14.76
CA GLU A 244 -28.98 -21.30 14.69
C GLU A 244 -28.23 -21.96 13.53
N ARG A 245 -27.93 -21.21 12.45
CA ARG A 245 -27.24 -21.69 11.24
C ARG A 245 -25.72 -21.55 11.29
N ILE A 246 -25.16 -20.84 12.27
CA ILE A 246 -23.70 -20.76 12.40
C ILE A 246 -23.12 -22.14 12.71
N PRO A 247 -22.14 -22.62 11.93
CA PRO A 247 -21.52 -23.91 12.16
C PRO A 247 -20.85 -24.00 13.54
N ALA A 248 -21.05 -25.07 14.28
CA ALA A 248 -20.39 -25.35 15.55
C ALA A 248 -18.84 -25.41 15.42
N SER A 249 -18.33 -25.57 14.21
CA SER A 249 -16.89 -25.50 13.90
C SER A 249 -16.26 -24.13 14.12
N ASN A 250 -17.08 -23.06 14.24
CA ASN A 250 -16.65 -21.69 14.49
C ASN A 250 -17.29 -21.15 15.79
N PRO A 251 -16.74 -21.48 16.97
CA PRO A 251 -17.29 -21.04 18.25
C PRO A 251 -17.33 -19.51 18.41
N PHE A 252 -16.30 -18.82 17.94
CA PHE A 252 -16.23 -17.35 17.99
C PHE A 252 -17.43 -16.71 17.27
N LEU A 253 -17.72 -17.16 16.05
CA LEU A 253 -18.85 -16.61 15.29
C LEU A 253 -20.18 -16.95 15.97
N GLY A 254 -20.30 -18.14 16.56
CA GLY A 254 -21.45 -18.52 17.38
C GLY A 254 -21.71 -17.55 18.53
N HIS A 255 -20.69 -17.22 19.32
CA HIS A 255 -20.80 -16.22 20.40
C HIS A 255 -21.11 -14.81 19.88
N PHE A 256 -20.50 -14.43 18.73
CA PHE A 256 -20.80 -13.14 18.10
C PHE A 256 -22.27 -13.03 17.70
N PHE A 257 -22.85 -14.07 17.10
CA PHE A 257 -24.25 -14.07 16.72
C PHE A 257 -25.22 -14.23 17.90
N TYR A 258 -24.79 -14.91 18.97
CA TYR A 258 -25.53 -14.91 20.22
C TYR A 258 -25.73 -13.49 20.77
N HIS A 259 -24.69 -12.68 20.74
CA HIS A 259 -24.76 -11.27 21.08
C HIS A 259 -25.71 -10.50 20.13
N ILE A 260 -25.57 -10.68 18.80
CA ILE A 260 -26.38 -9.95 17.81
C ILE A 260 -27.87 -10.31 17.86
N ALA A 261 -28.21 -11.57 18.15
CA ALA A 261 -29.57 -12.03 18.32
C ALA A 261 -30.15 -11.65 19.69
N GLY A 262 -29.30 -11.28 20.65
CA GLY A 262 -29.64 -10.95 22.02
C GLY A 262 -30.50 -9.68 22.14
N ARG A 263 -31.21 -9.56 23.29
CA ARG A 263 -32.05 -8.39 23.60
C ARG A 263 -31.25 -7.11 23.83
N ASP A 264 -30.00 -7.25 24.24
CA ASP A 264 -29.10 -6.14 24.57
C ASP A 264 -28.32 -5.61 23.38
N PHE A 265 -28.51 -6.20 22.20
CA PHE A 265 -27.88 -5.70 20.96
C PHE A 265 -28.34 -4.27 20.65
N ASP A 266 -27.40 -3.39 20.31
CA ASP A 266 -27.69 -1.97 20.10
C ASP A 266 -28.82 -1.76 19.08
N ARG A 267 -29.93 -1.18 19.54
CA ARG A 267 -31.13 -0.97 18.72
C ARG A 267 -30.86 -0.13 17.47
N ARG A 268 -29.86 0.75 17.53
CA ARG A 268 -29.45 1.61 16.40
C ARG A 268 -28.77 0.82 15.28
N LEU A 269 -28.16 -0.31 15.60
CA LEU A 269 -27.61 -1.26 14.62
C LEU A 269 -28.62 -2.33 14.23
N ALA A 270 -29.47 -2.73 15.17
CA ALA A 270 -30.41 -3.83 15.00
C ALA A 270 -31.28 -3.67 13.74
N TYR A 271 -31.84 -2.47 13.50
CA TYR A 271 -32.69 -2.25 12.35
C TYR A 271 -31.94 -2.39 11.00
N ILE A 272 -30.65 -2.02 10.94
CA ILE A 272 -29.83 -2.18 9.71
C ILE A 272 -29.57 -3.67 9.48
N VAL A 273 -29.33 -4.41 10.56
CA VAL A 273 -29.11 -5.86 10.51
C VAL A 273 -30.39 -6.58 10.11
N ASP A 274 -31.53 -6.17 10.64
CA ASP A 274 -32.83 -6.74 10.28
C ASP A 274 -33.17 -6.46 8.80
N GLU A 275 -32.90 -5.23 8.29
CA GLU A 275 -32.98 -4.94 6.86
C GLU A 275 -32.09 -5.84 6.01
N LEU A 276 -30.88 -6.18 6.50
CA LEU A 276 -29.97 -7.09 5.79
C LEU A 276 -30.47 -8.54 5.84
N CYS A 277 -31.00 -8.98 6.98
CA CYS A 277 -31.63 -10.31 7.10
C CYS A 277 -32.78 -10.45 6.11
N GLU A 278 -33.60 -9.39 5.96
CA GLU A 278 -34.69 -9.40 4.99
C GLU A 278 -34.18 -9.45 3.54
N VAL A 279 -33.05 -8.78 3.22
CA VAL A 279 -32.40 -8.93 1.91
C VAL A 279 -31.99 -10.39 1.68
N PHE A 280 -31.41 -11.03 2.69
CA PHE A 280 -30.98 -12.42 2.61
C PHE A 280 -32.16 -13.40 2.48
N SER A 281 -33.32 -13.11 3.06
CA SER A 281 -34.55 -13.94 2.87
C SER A 281 -35.02 -14.00 1.41
N HIS A 282 -34.61 -13.01 0.57
CA HIS A 282 -34.88 -12.94 -0.86
C HIS A 282 -33.70 -13.32 -1.76
N ALA A 283 -32.62 -13.85 -1.18
CA ALA A 283 -31.42 -14.26 -1.90
C ALA A 283 -31.18 -15.76 -1.71
N ASP A 284 -31.14 -16.52 -2.80
CA ASP A 284 -30.58 -17.85 -2.80
C ASP A 284 -29.05 -17.75 -2.89
N VAL A 285 -28.41 -17.69 -1.73
CA VAL A 285 -26.96 -17.50 -1.64
C VAL A 285 -26.21 -18.70 -2.21
N GLN A 286 -26.72 -19.91 -2.09
CA GLN A 286 -26.08 -21.11 -2.67
C GLN A 286 -26.11 -21.06 -4.20
N GLU A 287 -27.25 -20.70 -4.81
CA GLU A 287 -27.37 -20.52 -6.26
C GLU A 287 -26.48 -19.37 -6.74
N LEU A 288 -26.49 -18.22 -6.05
CA LEU A 288 -25.65 -17.08 -6.39
C LEU A 288 -24.16 -17.42 -6.34
N MET A 289 -23.73 -18.19 -5.35
CA MET A 289 -22.36 -18.70 -5.27
C MET A 289 -22.02 -19.65 -6.41
N GLY A 290 -23.01 -20.44 -6.86
CA GLY A 290 -22.87 -21.30 -8.03
C GLY A 290 -22.49 -20.53 -9.31
N GLN A 291 -22.90 -19.26 -9.44
CA GLN A 291 -22.57 -18.41 -10.60
C GLN A 291 -21.06 -18.06 -10.68
N TYR A 292 -20.32 -18.15 -9.60
CA TYR A 292 -18.87 -17.92 -9.58
C TYR A 292 -18.06 -19.17 -10.00
N PHE A 293 -18.71 -20.34 -10.15
CA PHE A 293 -18.08 -21.52 -10.79
C PHE A 293 -18.16 -21.38 -12.31
N LYS A 294 -17.01 -21.28 -12.99
CA LYS A 294 -16.99 -21.32 -14.46
C LYS A 294 -17.34 -22.74 -14.92
N LYS A 295 -18.46 -22.86 -15.60
CA LYS A 295 -18.78 -24.04 -16.42
C LYS A 295 -18.18 -23.81 -17.81
N ASP A 296 -17.51 -24.83 -18.35
CA ASP A 296 -17.10 -24.80 -19.74
C ASP A 296 -18.31 -25.02 -20.67
N LEU A 297 -18.06 -24.92 -22.00
CA LEU A 297 -19.08 -25.16 -23.03
C LEU A 297 -19.70 -26.59 -23.00
N TRP A 298 -19.08 -27.50 -22.24
CA TRP A 298 -19.49 -28.93 -22.11
C TRP A 298 -20.14 -29.22 -20.77
N GLY A 299 -20.24 -28.21 -19.89
CA GLY A 299 -20.87 -28.35 -18.57
C GLY A 299 -19.96 -28.90 -17.49
N GLU A 300 -18.67 -29.13 -17.77
CA GLU A 300 -17.70 -29.53 -16.76
C GLU A 300 -17.19 -28.32 -15.97
N THR A 301 -17.14 -28.43 -14.66
CA THR A 301 -16.58 -27.41 -13.77
C THR A 301 -15.07 -27.51 -13.80
N HIS A 302 -14.43 -26.61 -14.53
CA HIS A 302 -12.99 -26.42 -14.36
C HIS A 302 -12.70 -25.68 -13.05
N GLU A 303 -11.55 -25.99 -12.44
CA GLU A 303 -11.03 -25.27 -11.28
C GLU A 303 -10.85 -23.80 -11.63
N GLY A 304 -11.95 -23.06 -11.48
CA GLY A 304 -11.94 -21.59 -11.51
C GLY A 304 -11.42 -21.05 -10.19
N PRO A 305 -11.18 -19.74 -10.12
CA PRO A 305 -10.87 -19.10 -8.84
C PRO A 305 -11.96 -19.41 -7.82
N ASP A 306 -11.57 -19.58 -6.55
CA ASP A 306 -12.43 -19.94 -5.42
C ASP A 306 -13.66 -19.02 -5.32
N PRO A 307 -14.90 -19.53 -5.46
CA PRO A 307 -16.10 -18.72 -5.48
C PRO A 307 -16.31 -17.86 -4.24
N VAL A 308 -15.98 -18.39 -3.07
CA VAL A 308 -16.11 -17.66 -1.78
C VAL A 308 -15.20 -16.44 -1.76
N ILE A 309 -14.00 -16.60 -2.28
CA ILE A 309 -13.03 -15.50 -2.33
C ILE A 309 -13.45 -14.45 -3.35
N HIS A 310 -13.89 -14.85 -4.54
CA HIS A 310 -14.36 -13.89 -5.54
C HIS A 310 -15.53 -13.06 -5.06
N PHE A 311 -16.48 -13.69 -4.40
CA PHE A 311 -17.60 -12.98 -3.81
C PHE A 311 -17.12 -12.01 -2.71
N TYR A 312 -16.15 -12.43 -1.87
CA TYR A 312 -15.57 -11.55 -0.85
C TYR A 312 -14.81 -10.39 -1.47
N GLU A 313 -14.11 -10.61 -2.58
CA GLU A 313 -13.45 -9.52 -3.32
C GLU A 313 -14.45 -8.54 -3.90
N ASP A 314 -15.55 -9.00 -4.47
CA ASP A 314 -16.63 -8.15 -4.95
C ASP A 314 -17.25 -7.34 -3.79
N PHE A 315 -17.48 -7.98 -2.65
CA PHE A 315 -17.94 -7.29 -1.44
C PHE A 315 -16.96 -6.21 -0.97
N LEU A 316 -15.66 -6.51 -0.87
CA LEU A 316 -14.64 -5.54 -0.48
C LEU A 316 -14.52 -4.37 -1.47
N ASN A 317 -14.63 -4.64 -2.75
CA ASN A 317 -14.62 -3.58 -3.77
C ASN A 317 -15.80 -2.62 -3.62
N GLU A 318 -16.97 -3.13 -3.26
CA GLU A 318 -18.16 -2.34 -2.98
C GLU A 318 -18.11 -1.67 -1.61
N TYR A 319 -17.45 -2.28 -0.62
CA TYR A 319 -17.32 -1.75 0.73
C TYR A 319 -16.30 -0.63 0.84
N ASP A 320 -15.03 -0.90 0.51
CA ASP A 320 -13.93 0.07 0.51
C ASP A 320 -12.76 -0.38 -0.38
N PRO A 321 -12.68 0.12 -1.63
CA PRO A 321 -11.60 -0.20 -2.56
C PRO A 321 -10.21 0.24 -2.07
N PHE A 322 -10.11 1.26 -1.20
CA PHE A 322 -8.84 1.77 -0.69
C PHE A 322 -8.33 0.96 0.50
N LEU A 323 -9.24 0.53 1.39
CA LEU A 323 -8.90 -0.32 2.52
C LEU A 323 -8.24 -1.61 2.07
N ARG A 324 -8.77 -2.23 1.00
CA ARG A 324 -8.18 -3.42 0.36
C ARG A 324 -6.70 -3.21 0.03
N LYS A 325 -6.34 -2.06 -0.58
CA LYS A 325 -4.94 -1.74 -0.93
C LYS A 325 -4.07 -1.44 0.30
N LYS A 326 -4.65 -0.76 1.31
CA LYS A 326 -3.92 -0.32 2.50
C LYS A 326 -3.53 -1.48 3.42
N MET A 327 -4.40 -2.47 3.57
CA MET A 327 -4.18 -3.58 4.51
C MET A 327 -3.22 -4.65 3.98
N GLY A 328 -2.74 -4.54 2.73
CA GLY A 328 -1.82 -5.52 2.15
C GLY A 328 -2.40 -6.94 2.04
N ALA A 329 -3.71 -7.08 2.24
CA ALA A 329 -4.43 -8.35 2.13
C ALA A 329 -4.52 -8.77 0.66
N TYR A 330 -3.39 -9.20 0.11
CA TYR A 330 -3.33 -9.72 -1.24
C TYR A 330 -3.67 -11.20 -1.22
N TYR A 331 -4.68 -11.53 -1.98
CA TYR A 331 -5.04 -12.90 -2.25
C TYR A 331 -3.86 -13.65 -2.88
N THR A 332 -3.47 -14.80 -2.30
CA THR A 332 -2.36 -15.60 -2.83
C THR A 332 -2.83 -16.41 -4.05
N PRO A 333 -2.23 -16.21 -5.23
CA PRO A 333 -2.60 -16.97 -6.42
C PRO A 333 -2.41 -18.49 -6.20
N LEU A 334 -3.38 -19.26 -6.63
CA LEU A 334 -3.39 -20.71 -6.42
C LEU A 334 -2.15 -21.43 -6.98
N PRO A 335 -1.58 -21.07 -8.15
CA PRO A 335 -0.33 -21.68 -8.63
C PRO A 335 0.85 -21.54 -7.67
N VAL A 336 0.94 -20.39 -6.96
CA VAL A 336 1.96 -20.16 -5.93
C VAL A 336 1.77 -21.10 -4.75
N VAL A 337 0.52 -21.23 -4.28
CA VAL A 337 0.16 -22.08 -3.14
C VAL A 337 0.41 -23.55 -3.47
N LYS A 338 -0.02 -23.99 -4.64
CA LYS A 338 0.20 -25.36 -5.15
C LYS A 338 1.69 -25.71 -5.23
N PHE A 339 2.51 -24.77 -5.76
CA PHE A 339 3.96 -24.97 -5.83
C PHE A 339 4.56 -25.18 -4.43
N ILE A 340 4.21 -24.32 -3.47
CA ILE A 340 4.71 -24.39 -2.08
C ILE A 340 4.28 -25.70 -1.44
N VAL A 341 3.00 -26.05 -1.54
CA VAL A 341 2.45 -27.27 -0.91
C VAL A 341 3.12 -28.54 -1.46
N ARG A 342 3.25 -28.66 -2.79
CA ARG A 342 3.96 -29.80 -3.44
C ARG A 342 5.42 -29.87 -3.03
N SER A 343 6.07 -28.71 -2.91
CA SER A 343 7.49 -28.63 -2.53
C SER A 343 7.72 -29.06 -1.08
N VAL A 344 6.81 -28.66 -0.17
CA VAL A 344 6.85 -29.09 1.23
C VAL A 344 6.58 -30.59 1.35
N ASP A 345 5.58 -31.12 0.63
CA ASP A 345 5.27 -32.54 0.61
C ASP A 345 6.48 -33.38 0.17
N TYR A 346 7.12 -32.97 -0.93
CA TYR A 346 8.35 -33.60 -1.43
C TYR A 346 9.49 -33.58 -0.39
N LEU A 347 9.69 -32.47 0.31
CA LEU A 347 10.75 -32.35 1.33
C LEU A 347 10.47 -33.25 2.54
N LEU A 348 9.22 -33.36 2.97
CA LEU A 348 8.84 -34.27 4.06
C LEU A 348 9.13 -35.71 3.70
N GLU A 349 8.84 -36.13 2.48
CA GLU A 349 9.16 -37.47 2.01
C GLU A 349 10.68 -37.70 1.90
N LYS A 350 11.40 -36.78 1.30
CA LYS A 350 12.82 -36.96 0.97
C LYS A 350 13.75 -36.74 2.15
N GLU A 351 13.61 -35.59 2.83
CA GLU A 351 14.58 -35.14 3.84
C GLU A 351 14.22 -35.63 5.24
N PHE A 352 12.92 -35.80 5.54
CA PHE A 352 12.44 -36.24 6.83
C PHE A 352 11.97 -37.71 6.85
N LYS A 353 12.07 -38.39 5.69
CA LYS A 353 11.71 -39.82 5.55
C LYS A 353 10.30 -40.13 6.01
N LEU A 354 9.36 -39.21 5.76
CA LEU A 354 7.96 -39.38 6.05
C LEU A 354 7.24 -39.83 4.75
N PRO A 355 6.95 -41.10 4.56
CA PRO A 355 6.56 -41.68 3.26
C PRO A 355 5.24 -41.18 2.70
N PHE A 356 4.43 -40.55 3.56
CA PHE A 356 3.16 -39.95 3.17
C PHE A 356 3.19 -38.41 3.14
N GLY A 357 4.39 -37.78 3.27
CA GLY A 357 4.57 -36.34 3.20
C GLY A 357 3.63 -35.58 4.15
N LEU A 358 2.86 -34.63 3.60
CA LEU A 358 1.85 -33.88 4.37
C LEU A 358 0.73 -34.78 4.94
N ALA A 359 0.47 -35.94 4.31
CA ALA A 359 -0.53 -36.88 4.78
C ALA A 359 -0.01 -37.83 5.91
N ASP A 360 1.27 -37.73 6.25
CA ASP A 360 1.89 -38.61 7.26
C ASP A 360 1.29 -38.38 8.63
N ALA A 361 0.77 -39.43 9.24
CA ALA A 361 0.12 -39.43 10.54
C ALA A 361 0.97 -40.05 11.67
N SER A 362 2.28 -40.25 11.43
CA SER A 362 3.17 -40.77 12.43
C SER A 362 3.29 -39.83 13.63
N LYS A 363 3.43 -40.43 14.82
CA LYS A 363 3.44 -39.71 16.10
C LYS A 363 4.79 -39.87 16.79
N THR A 364 5.09 -38.95 17.65
CA THR A 364 6.19 -39.01 18.60
C THR A 364 5.88 -40.04 19.69
N THR A 365 6.86 -40.35 20.54
CA THR A 365 6.66 -41.20 21.73
C THR A 365 5.55 -40.72 22.66
N ASP A 366 5.30 -39.39 22.67
CA ASP A 366 4.30 -38.73 23.50
C ASP A 366 2.92 -38.66 22.82
N GLY A 367 2.75 -39.35 21.67
CA GLY A 367 1.48 -39.44 20.95
C GLY A 367 1.11 -38.20 20.14
N ILE A 368 2.03 -37.24 20.00
CA ILE A 368 1.84 -36.00 19.21
C ILE A 368 2.22 -36.29 17.75
N HIS A 369 1.41 -35.84 16.78
CA HIS A 369 1.77 -35.95 15.36
C HIS A 369 3.08 -35.25 15.07
N LYS A 370 3.97 -35.90 14.31
CA LYS A 370 5.25 -35.32 13.88
C LYS A 370 5.04 -34.14 12.93
N VAL A 371 4.14 -34.29 11.96
CA VAL A 371 3.85 -33.22 10.98
C VAL A 371 2.79 -32.28 11.54
N GLN A 372 3.18 -31.29 12.31
CA GLN A 372 2.34 -30.16 12.75
C GLN A 372 2.49 -29.01 11.78
N ILE A 373 1.38 -28.55 11.22
CA ILE A 373 1.35 -27.55 10.15
C ILE A 373 0.74 -26.26 10.70
N LEU A 374 1.37 -25.12 10.42
CA LEU A 374 0.88 -23.79 10.80
C LEU A 374 0.93 -22.83 9.62
N ASP A 375 -0.19 -22.17 9.35
CA ASP A 375 -0.25 -20.96 8.55
C ASP A 375 -0.41 -19.76 9.51
N PRO A 376 0.63 -18.95 9.76
CA PRO A 376 0.59 -17.88 10.75
C PRO A 376 -0.12 -16.61 10.27
N ALA A 377 -0.52 -16.54 9.02
CA ALA A 377 -1.25 -15.43 8.40
C ALA A 377 -2.29 -16.00 7.43
N THR A 378 -3.23 -16.74 7.98
CA THR A 378 -4.13 -17.66 7.27
C THR A 378 -4.96 -16.94 6.19
N GLY A 379 -5.30 -15.65 6.40
CA GLY A 379 -6.18 -14.93 5.50
C GLY A 379 -7.51 -15.66 5.34
N THR A 380 -7.88 -15.90 4.11
CA THR A 380 -9.09 -16.66 3.76
C THR A 380 -8.89 -18.19 3.72
N GLY A 381 -7.78 -18.71 4.23
CA GLY A 381 -7.52 -20.14 4.36
C GLY A 381 -7.02 -20.85 3.10
N THR A 382 -6.42 -20.15 2.14
CA THR A 382 -6.04 -20.74 0.85
C THR A 382 -4.97 -21.82 0.99
N PHE A 383 -3.93 -21.61 1.82
CA PHE A 383 -2.92 -22.64 2.07
C PHE A 383 -3.51 -23.87 2.75
N LEU A 384 -4.32 -23.67 3.80
CA LEU A 384 -4.91 -24.78 4.54
C LEU A 384 -5.86 -25.59 3.64
N THR A 385 -6.61 -24.92 2.76
CA THR A 385 -7.50 -25.59 1.81
C THR A 385 -6.72 -26.41 0.77
N GLU A 386 -5.64 -25.83 0.23
CA GLU A 386 -4.80 -26.56 -0.74
C GLU A 386 -4.08 -27.76 -0.11
N ILE A 387 -3.61 -27.63 1.14
CA ILE A 387 -3.05 -28.75 1.90
C ILE A 387 -4.09 -29.86 2.08
N LEU A 388 -5.33 -29.49 2.40
CA LEU A 388 -6.43 -30.43 2.51
C LEU A 388 -6.67 -31.17 1.18
N ASP A 389 -6.70 -30.45 0.05
CA ASP A 389 -6.87 -31.02 -1.27
C ASP A 389 -5.73 -31.95 -1.65
N HIS A 390 -4.51 -31.50 -1.41
CA HIS A 390 -3.32 -32.29 -1.68
C HIS A 390 -3.31 -33.60 -0.90
N ILE A 391 -3.70 -33.57 0.38
CA ILE A 391 -3.84 -34.77 1.21
C ILE A 391 -5.01 -35.65 0.73
N TYR A 392 -6.19 -35.03 0.44
CA TYR A 392 -7.37 -35.76 -0.01
C TYR A 392 -7.12 -36.51 -1.32
N ALA A 393 -6.32 -35.95 -2.24
CA ALA A 393 -5.96 -36.63 -3.48
C ALA A 393 -5.34 -38.04 -3.26
N ARG A 394 -4.66 -38.24 -2.12
CA ARG A 394 -4.12 -39.58 -1.75
C ARG A 394 -5.19 -40.55 -1.25
N PHE A 395 -6.39 -40.07 -0.90
CA PHE A 395 -7.51 -40.87 -0.42
C PHE A 395 -8.58 -41.16 -1.48
N THR A 396 -8.39 -40.73 -2.72
CA THR A 396 -9.41 -40.87 -3.78
C THR A 396 -9.85 -42.32 -3.99
N ALA A 397 -8.92 -43.26 -3.91
CA ALA A 397 -9.20 -44.70 -3.99
C ALA A 397 -9.60 -45.32 -2.63
N GLN A 398 -9.64 -44.57 -1.54
CA GLN A 398 -9.88 -45.05 -0.17
C GLN A 398 -10.83 -44.12 0.60
N GLY A 399 -11.84 -43.55 -0.09
CA GLY A 399 -12.74 -42.54 0.47
C GLY A 399 -13.43 -42.95 1.77
N GLY A 400 -13.70 -44.23 1.98
CA GLY A 400 -14.26 -44.75 3.23
C GLY A 400 -13.41 -44.56 4.49
N ARG A 401 -12.08 -44.34 4.30
CA ARG A 401 -11.15 -44.04 5.42
C ARG A 401 -11.02 -42.57 5.71
N TRP A 402 -11.43 -41.72 4.77
CA TRP A 402 -11.23 -40.29 4.83
C TRP A 402 -11.86 -39.61 6.04
N PRO A 403 -13.15 -39.85 6.39
CA PRO A 403 -13.78 -39.22 7.55
C PRO A 403 -13.04 -39.50 8.86
N ALA A 404 -12.61 -40.73 9.06
CA ALA A 404 -11.85 -41.15 10.27
C ALA A 404 -10.48 -40.46 10.28
N TYR A 405 -9.78 -40.41 9.14
CA TYR A 405 -8.49 -39.74 9.04
C TYR A 405 -8.61 -38.20 9.31
N VAL A 406 -9.60 -37.54 8.73
CA VAL A 406 -9.83 -36.12 9.01
C VAL A 406 -10.00 -35.88 10.50
N HIS A 407 -10.85 -36.68 11.13
CA HIS A 407 -11.20 -36.50 12.53
C HIS A 407 -10.02 -36.74 13.48
N SER A 408 -9.28 -37.86 13.29
CA SER A 408 -8.26 -38.31 14.24
C SER A 408 -6.84 -37.85 13.89
N GLU A 409 -6.56 -37.62 12.61
CA GLU A 409 -5.16 -37.37 12.18
C GLU A 409 -4.97 -35.99 11.54
N LEU A 410 -5.94 -35.42 10.79
CA LEU A 410 -5.77 -34.15 10.10
C LEU A 410 -6.08 -32.94 10.99
N LEU A 411 -7.31 -32.90 11.56
CA LEU A 411 -7.72 -31.73 12.37
C LEU A 411 -6.82 -31.43 13.57
N PRO A 412 -6.23 -32.42 14.27
CA PRO A 412 -5.34 -32.13 15.40
C PRO A 412 -3.99 -31.51 15.06
N ARG A 413 -3.61 -31.41 13.77
CA ARG A 413 -2.28 -30.99 13.32
C ARG A 413 -2.28 -29.93 12.21
N LEU A 414 -3.46 -29.47 11.81
CA LEU A 414 -3.62 -28.40 10.81
C LEU A 414 -4.08 -27.14 11.51
N HIS A 415 -3.18 -26.16 11.60
CA HIS A 415 -3.40 -24.92 12.37
C HIS A 415 -3.28 -23.69 11.49
N GLY A 416 -4.08 -22.67 11.83
CA GLY A 416 -4.04 -21.38 11.21
C GLY A 416 -4.23 -20.26 12.22
N PHE A 417 -3.51 -19.14 12.06
CA PHE A 417 -3.68 -17.93 12.87
C PHE A 417 -4.12 -16.79 11.96
N GLU A 418 -5.15 -16.08 12.38
CA GLU A 418 -5.67 -14.93 11.65
C GLU A 418 -5.98 -13.80 12.62
N LEU A 419 -5.57 -12.59 12.27
CA LEU A 419 -5.75 -11.39 13.08
C LEU A 419 -7.13 -10.77 12.88
N MET A 420 -7.65 -10.84 11.66
CA MET A 420 -8.87 -10.16 11.23
C MET A 420 -10.08 -11.08 11.31
N MET A 421 -11.14 -10.64 11.96
CA MET A 421 -12.34 -11.46 12.19
C MET A 421 -13.05 -11.91 10.90
N ALA A 422 -13.11 -11.05 9.86
CA ALA A 422 -13.79 -11.41 8.62
C ALA A 422 -13.01 -12.46 7.80
N PRO A 423 -11.71 -12.33 7.50
CA PRO A 423 -10.92 -13.40 6.89
C PRO A 423 -10.94 -14.70 7.70
N TYR A 424 -10.85 -14.63 9.03
CA TYR A 424 -10.99 -15.76 9.92
C TYR A 424 -12.33 -16.51 9.68
N THR A 425 -13.43 -15.78 9.61
CA THR A 425 -14.76 -16.34 9.33
C THR A 425 -14.82 -17.02 7.96
N ILE A 426 -14.20 -16.39 6.95
CA ILE A 426 -14.14 -16.94 5.59
C ILE A 426 -13.31 -18.22 5.54
N ALA A 427 -12.17 -18.25 6.24
CA ALA A 427 -11.33 -19.44 6.33
C ALA A 427 -12.10 -20.63 6.91
N HIS A 428 -12.86 -20.40 7.99
CA HIS A 428 -13.73 -21.40 8.57
C HIS A 428 -14.80 -21.89 7.59
N LEU A 429 -15.50 -20.99 6.93
CA LEU A 429 -16.52 -21.33 5.91
C LEU A 429 -15.90 -22.18 4.80
N LYS A 430 -14.81 -21.72 4.23
CA LYS A 430 -14.13 -22.36 3.11
C LYS A 430 -13.66 -23.77 3.46
N LEU A 431 -12.99 -23.94 4.59
CA LEU A 431 -12.54 -25.26 5.05
C LEU A 431 -13.72 -26.19 5.34
N THR A 432 -14.80 -25.68 5.93
CA THR A 432 -16.00 -26.48 6.20
C THR A 432 -16.67 -26.94 4.91
N ILE A 433 -16.86 -26.04 3.93
CA ILE A 433 -17.41 -26.39 2.60
C ILE A 433 -16.53 -27.45 1.93
N LYS A 434 -15.21 -27.26 1.99
CA LYS A 434 -14.27 -28.18 1.37
C LYS A 434 -14.32 -29.58 2.00
N LEU A 435 -14.32 -29.66 3.31
CA LEU A 435 -14.48 -30.93 4.03
C LEU A 435 -15.80 -31.59 3.71
N ALA A 436 -16.92 -30.84 3.66
CA ALA A 436 -18.23 -31.38 3.30
C ALA A 436 -18.22 -31.96 1.86
N LYS A 437 -17.62 -31.27 0.89
CA LYS A 437 -17.48 -31.76 -0.49
C LYS A 437 -16.66 -33.04 -0.60
N THR A 438 -15.74 -33.27 0.34
CA THR A 438 -14.94 -34.50 0.41
C THR A 438 -15.64 -35.64 1.21
N GLY A 439 -16.86 -35.43 1.66
CA GLY A 439 -17.64 -36.44 2.39
C GLY A 439 -17.44 -36.41 3.90
N PHE A 440 -16.81 -35.35 4.45
CA PHE A 440 -16.70 -35.18 5.90
C PHE A 440 -17.69 -34.10 6.37
N THR A 441 -18.86 -34.56 6.86
CA THR A 441 -19.99 -33.68 7.20
C THR A 441 -20.19 -33.46 8.71
N ILE A 442 -19.38 -34.06 9.57
CA ILE A 442 -19.69 -34.11 11.00
C ILE A 442 -18.59 -33.45 11.81
N PHE A 443 -18.86 -32.25 12.27
CA PHE A 443 -18.18 -31.67 13.43
C PHE A 443 -18.93 -32.16 14.68
N ASN A 444 -18.72 -33.40 15.07
CA ASN A 444 -19.31 -33.92 16.27
C ASN A 444 -18.70 -33.28 17.52
N ARG A 445 -19.61 -32.82 18.40
CA ARG A 445 -19.43 -32.38 19.78
C ARG A 445 -17.98 -32.24 20.27
N GLY A 446 -17.49 -30.99 20.31
CA GLY A 446 -16.24 -30.62 20.95
C GLY A 446 -14.99 -30.58 20.08
N LYS A 447 -15.06 -30.82 18.76
CA LYS A 447 -13.95 -30.58 17.83
C LYS A 447 -14.25 -29.43 16.91
N ARG A 448 -13.28 -28.57 16.77
CA ARG A 448 -13.31 -27.37 15.92
C ARG A 448 -12.23 -27.45 14.82
N LEU A 449 -12.33 -26.60 13.82
CA LEU A 449 -11.21 -26.34 12.93
C LEU A 449 -10.08 -25.65 13.69
N GLY A 450 -8.84 -26.02 13.40
CA GLY A 450 -7.64 -25.46 14.04
C GLY A 450 -7.28 -24.05 13.57
N VAL A 451 -8.27 -23.24 13.16
CA VAL A 451 -8.05 -21.82 12.82
C VAL A 451 -8.45 -20.96 14.02
N TYR A 452 -7.58 -20.04 14.42
CA TYR A 452 -7.74 -19.26 15.65
C TYR A 452 -7.62 -17.77 15.35
N LEU A 453 -8.48 -16.99 16.00
CA LEU A 453 -8.42 -15.53 15.96
C LEU A 453 -7.38 -15.05 16.95
N THR A 454 -6.19 -14.66 16.43
CA THR A 454 -5.06 -14.27 17.27
C THR A 454 -4.05 -13.42 16.51
N ASN A 455 -3.26 -12.63 17.25
CA ASN A 455 -2.05 -12.03 16.70
C ASN A 455 -0.89 -13.03 16.77
N SER A 456 -0.39 -13.46 15.62
CA SER A 456 0.74 -14.39 15.53
C SER A 456 2.00 -13.84 16.20
N LEU A 457 2.24 -12.53 16.11
CA LEU A 457 3.46 -11.86 16.54
C LEU A 457 3.43 -11.40 18.01
N GLU A 458 2.39 -11.75 18.77
CA GLU A 458 2.27 -11.40 20.18
C GLU A 458 2.69 -12.53 21.12
N ASP A 459 3.06 -12.14 22.35
CA ASP A 459 3.53 -13.05 23.38
C ASP A 459 2.42 -13.97 23.90
N ILE A 460 2.87 -15.09 24.28
CA ILE A 460 2.18 -16.28 24.73
C ILE A 460 1.75 -16.18 26.22
N GLY A 461 2.29 -15.21 26.97
CA GLY A 461 2.30 -15.24 28.44
C GLY A 461 1.19 -14.50 29.18
N ARG A 462 0.39 -13.68 28.52
CA ARG A 462 -0.70 -12.94 29.19
C ARG A 462 -1.98 -13.77 29.16
N GLN A 463 -2.24 -14.53 30.21
CA GLN A 463 -3.58 -15.07 30.46
C GLN A 463 -4.52 -13.88 30.62
N PRO A 464 -5.55 -13.71 29.78
CA PRO A 464 -6.57 -12.74 30.06
C PRO A 464 -7.30 -13.19 31.34
N GLU A 465 -7.41 -12.27 32.31
CA GLU A 465 -8.35 -12.46 33.41
C GLU A 465 -9.73 -12.74 32.82
N LEU A 466 -10.33 -13.84 33.21
CA LEU A 466 -11.68 -14.25 32.81
C LEU A 466 -12.69 -13.15 33.21
N LEU A 467 -12.97 -12.26 32.29
CA LEU A 467 -14.09 -11.34 32.39
C LEU A 467 -15.31 -12.04 31.79
N ALA A 468 -16.39 -12.06 32.55
CA ALA A 468 -17.76 -12.51 32.30
C ALA A 468 -18.13 -13.12 30.92
N PHE A 469 -19.15 -13.96 30.92
CA PHE A 469 -19.79 -14.71 29.81
C PHE A 469 -20.35 -13.82 28.67
N ASP A 470 -19.49 -13.07 27.96
CA ASP A 470 -19.88 -12.22 26.86
C ASP A 470 -19.02 -12.49 25.60
N PHE A 471 -19.31 -11.78 24.52
CA PHE A 471 -18.58 -11.88 23.27
C PHE A 471 -17.06 -11.58 23.44
N ALA A 472 -16.70 -10.70 24.36
CA ALA A 472 -15.30 -10.38 24.68
C ALA A 472 -14.57 -11.62 25.25
N ALA A 473 -15.25 -12.47 26.02
CA ALA A 473 -14.68 -13.71 26.51
C ALA A 473 -14.35 -14.70 25.39
N SER A 474 -15.11 -14.72 24.31
CA SER A 474 -14.83 -15.58 23.15
C SER A 474 -13.53 -15.22 22.42
N ILE A 475 -13.18 -13.94 22.35
CA ILE A 475 -11.90 -13.48 21.78
C ILE A 475 -10.73 -13.93 22.68
N ALA A 476 -10.91 -13.84 23.98
CA ALA A 476 -9.92 -14.33 24.94
C ALA A 476 -9.72 -15.85 24.85
N GLU A 477 -10.78 -16.62 24.63
CA GLU A 477 -10.71 -18.06 24.45
C GLU A 477 -9.98 -18.43 23.14
N GLU A 478 -10.24 -17.73 22.04
CA GLU A 478 -9.50 -17.89 20.77
C GLU A 478 -7.98 -17.67 20.97
N ALA A 479 -7.61 -16.58 21.65
CA ALA A 479 -6.23 -16.27 21.95
C ALA A 479 -5.57 -17.32 22.86
N LYS A 480 -6.31 -17.85 23.82
CA LYS A 480 -5.86 -18.92 24.72
C LYS A 480 -5.63 -20.24 23.97
N GLU A 481 -6.53 -20.63 23.10
CA GLU A 481 -6.37 -21.84 22.28
C GLU A 481 -5.18 -21.70 21.32
N ALA A 482 -5.01 -20.52 20.68
CA ALA A 482 -3.82 -20.24 19.88
C ALA A 482 -2.52 -20.30 20.70
N SER A 483 -2.55 -19.82 21.94
CA SER A 483 -1.41 -19.88 22.86
C SER A 483 -1.00 -21.33 23.16
N LYS A 484 -1.96 -22.25 23.34
CA LYS A 484 -1.63 -23.68 23.49
C LYS A 484 -0.88 -24.23 22.26
N ILE A 485 -1.29 -23.83 21.04
CA ILE A 485 -0.59 -24.25 19.82
C ILE A 485 0.84 -23.69 19.80
N LYS A 486 1.01 -22.39 20.11
CA LYS A 486 2.34 -21.75 20.17
C LYS A 486 3.27 -22.40 21.20
N ASN A 487 2.74 -22.82 22.35
CA ASN A 487 3.53 -23.35 23.45
C ASN A 487 3.77 -24.85 23.40
N GLU A 488 2.74 -25.63 23.09
CA GLU A 488 2.70 -27.05 23.35
C GLU A 488 2.92 -27.89 22.09
N LYS A 489 2.67 -27.30 20.88
CA LYS A 489 2.81 -28.08 19.65
C LYS A 489 4.22 -27.92 19.06
N PRO A 490 4.87 -29.04 18.69
CA PRO A 490 6.14 -29.02 17.96
C PRO A 490 5.85 -28.68 16.48
N ILE A 491 5.71 -27.41 16.16
CA ILE A 491 5.42 -26.94 14.78
C ILE A 491 6.58 -27.33 13.88
N MET A 492 6.33 -28.20 12.92
CA MET A 492 7.32 -28.72 11.99
C MET A 492 7.25 -28.05 10.63
N VAL A 493 6.06 -27.64 10.20
CA VAL A 493 5.83 -27.00 8.89
C VAL A 493 5.15 -25.66 9.09
N VAL A 494 5.78 -24.59 8.61
CA VAL A 494 5.17 -23.27 8.57
C VAL A 494 5.04 -22.83 7.13
N VAL A 495 3.83 -22.55 6.68
CA VAL A 495 3.53 -22.09 5.30
C VAL A 495 2.70 -20.82 5.34
N GLY A 496 2.81 -19.98 4.32
CA GLY A 496 1.92 -18.82 4.24
C GLY A 496 2.40 -17.71 3.31
N ASN A 497 1.58 -16.67 3.25
CA ASN A 497 1.86 -15.39 2.60
C ASN A 497 1.63 -14.27 3.64
N PRO A 498 2.64 -13.94 4.47
CA PRO A 498 2.50 -12.92 5.49
C PRO A 498 2.30 -11.53 4.88
N PRO A 499 1.70 -10.57 5.62
CA PRO A 499 1.50 -9.21 5.15
C PRO A 499 2.84 -8.48 4.94
N TYR A 500 2.87 -7.52 3.98
CA TYR A 500 4.01 -6.65 3.70
C TYR A 500 3.67 -5.23 4.17
N SER A 501 4.27 -4.79 5.25
CA SER A 501 4.08 -3.46 5.81
C SER A 501 5.40 -2.86 6.26
N ILE A 502 5.92 -1.90 5.50
CA ILE A 502 7.22 -1.25 5.75
C ILE A 502 7.27 -0.60 7.15
N SER A 503 6.13 -0.15 7.66
CA SER A 503 5.99 0.44 8.99
C SER A 503 4.97 -0.40 9.78
N SER A 504 5.45 -1.51 10.31
CA SER A 504 4.64 -2.46 11.07
C SER A 504 4.08 -1.83 12.35
N SER A 505 2.82 -2.09 12.63
CA SER A 505 2.18 -1.80 13.91
C SER A 505 2.46 -2.86 14.99
N ASN A 506 2.96 -4.02 14.59
CA ASN A 506 3.33 -5.11 15.49
C ASN A 506 4.63 -4.80 16.23
N LYS A 507 4.50 -4.15 17.40
CA LYS A 507 5.62 -3.68 18.24
C LYS A 507 5.62 -4.28 19.63
N GLY A 508 5.00 -5.46 19.82
CA GLY A 508 5.04 -6.21 21.07
C GLY A 508 6.46 -6.60 21.45
N ASP A 509 6.77 -6.61 22.74
CA ASP A 509 8.12 -6.85 23.24
C ASP A 509 8.69 -8.20 22.78
N TRP A 510 7.85 -9.22 22.69
CA TRP A 510 8.28 -10.55 22.28
C TRP A 510 8.87 -10.57 20.87
N ILE A 511 8.11 -10.08 19.87
CA ILE A 511 8.61 -10.06 18.48
C ILE A 511 9.78 -9.09 18.31
N LEU A 512 9.77 -7.95 19.00
CA LEU A 512 10.89 -7.01 18.97
C LEU A 512 12.16 -7.63 19.56
N ASN A 513 12.05 -8.46 20.60
CA ASN A 513 13.17 -9.20 21.14
C ASN A 513 13.72 -10.23 20.15
N LEU A 514 12.86 -10.98 19.46
CA LEU A 514 13.27 -11.92 18.41
C LEU A 514 13.98 -11.21 17.24
N ILE A 515 13.51 -10.05 16.82
CA ILE A 515 14.12 -9.26 15.73
C ILE A 515 15.50 -8.70 16.12
N LYS A 516 15.86 -8.62 17.41
CA LYS A 516 17.21 -8.21 17.83
C LYS A 516 18.31 -9.12 17.25
N ASP A 517 18.00 -10.40 17.02
CA ASP A 517 18.94 -11.34 16.42
C ASP A 517 19.35 -10.91 15.01
N TYR A 518 18.39 -10.41 14.21
CA TYR A 518 18.64 -9.88 12.87
C TYR A 518 19.34 -8.51 12.85
N LYS A 519 19.39 -7.82 13.99
CA LYS A 519 20.03 -6.50 14.13
C LYS A 519 21.43 -6.58 14.75
N LYS A 520 21.78 -7.70 15.35
CA LYS A 520 23.05 -7.87 16.08
C LYS A 520 24.24 -7.66 15.14
N GLY A 521 25.12 -6.70 15.50
CA GLY A 521 26.33 -6.39 14.72
C GLY A 521 26.10 -5.71 13.38
N LEU A 522 24.91 -5.16 13.15
CA LEU A 522 24.58 -4.52 11.85
C LEU A 522 25.26 -3.16 11.65
N ASN A 523 25.52 -2.40 12.74
CA ASN A 523 26.20 -1.11 12.75
C ASN A 523 25.72 -0.09 11.70
N GLU A 524 24.41 -0.05 11.44
CA GLU A 524 23.77 0.86 10.48
C GLU A 524 22.99 1.96 11.21
N ARG A 525 23.05 3.19 10.70
CA ARG A 525 22.27 4.32 11.26
C ARG A 525 20.76 4.16 11.03
N LYS A 526 20.37 3.60 9.88
CA LYS A 526 18.97 3.28 9.56
C LYS A 526 18.84 1.77 9.40
N ILE A 527 18.19 1.14 10.36
CA ILE A 527 17.88 -0.28 10.34
C ILE A 527 16.41 -0.41 10.00
N ASN A 528 16.09 -0.72 8.74
CA ASN A 528 14.72 -0.95 8.31
C ASN A 528 14.43 -2.46 8.26
N LEU A 529 14.35 -3.08 9.44
CA LEU A 529 13.93 -4.47 9.62
C LEU A 529 12.58 -4.53 10.35
N ASP A 530 11.74 -3.52 10.15
CA ASP A 530 10.43 -3.38 10.81
C ASP A 530 9.25 -3.76 9.90
N ASP A 531 9.52 -4.37 8.75
CA ASP A 531 8.47 -4.88 7.86
C ASP A 531 7.87 -6.17 8.43
N ASP A 532 6.55 -6.32 8.34
CA ASP A 532 5.86 -7.48 8.93
C ASP A 532 6.36 -8.81 8.38
N TYR A 533 6.65 -8.94 7.07
CA TYR A 533 7.13 -10.21 6.51
C TYR A 533 8.44 -10.68 7.16
N ILE A 534 9.31 -9.75 7.57
CA ILE A 534 10.57 -10.07 8.28
C ILE A 534 10.25 -10.66 9.66
N LYS A 535 9.28 -10.06 10.36
CA LYS A 535 8.81 -10.54 11.66
C LYS A 535 8.18 -11.92 11.55
N PHE A 536 7.40 -12.17 10.48
CA PHE A 536 6.82 -13.49 10.24
C PHE A 536 7.85 -14.56 9.88
N ILE A 537 8.89 -14.22 9.11
CA ILE A 537 10.02 -15.14 8.89
C ILE A 537 10.72 -15.45 10.22
N ARG A 538 10.99 -14.45 11.05
CA ARG A 538 11.64 -14.66 12.35
C ARG A 538 10.75 -15.46 13.32
N PHE A 539 9.44 -15.22 13.29
CA PHE A 539 8.46 -16.02 14.01
C PHE A 539 8.52 -17.50 13.61
N ALA A 540 8.46 -17.78 12.30
CA ALA A 540 8.54 -19.14 11.77
C ALA A 540 9.87 -19.81 12.12
N GLU A 541 10.98 -19.12 11.95
CA GLU A 541 12.32 -19.56 12.33
C GLU A 541 12.38 -19.96 13.80
N HIS A 542 11.81 -19.15 14.70
CA HIS A 542 11.76 -19.43 16.14
C HIS A 542 11.14 -20.80 16.46
N PHE A 543 10.03 -21.15 15.78
CA PHE A 543 9.41 -22.46 15.99
C PHE A 543 10.30 -23.60 15.51
N ILE A 544 10.94 -23.42 14.37
CA ILE A 544 11.87 -24.43 13.84
C ILE A 544 13.13 -24.56 14.71
N GLU A 545 13.65 -23.46 15.27
CA GLU A 545 14.74 -23.48 16.26
C GLU A 545 14.33 -24.28 17.51
N LYS A 546 13.15 -23.99 18.06
CA LYS A 546 12.58 -24.67 19.22
C LYS A 546 12.40 -26.16 18.96
N ASN A 547 11.89 -26.51 17.78
CA ASN A 547 11.66 -27.90 17.39
C ASN A 547 12.92 -28.62 16.89
N LYS A 548 14.00 -27.87 16.57
CA LYS A 548 15.29 -28.37 16.03
C LYS A 548 15.21 -29.05 14.66
N SER A 549 14.06 -29.14 14.06
CA SER A 549 13.82 -29.65 12.70
C SER A 549 12.53 -29.13 12.12
N GLY A 550 12.45 -28.98 10.79
CA GLY A 550 11.24 -28.57 10.11
C GLY A 550 11.48 -27.73 8.87
N ILE A 551 10.38 -27.20 8.32
CA ILE A 551 10.32 -26.48 7.06
C ILE A 551 9.57 -25.18 7.28
N VAL A 552 10.12 -24.08 6.74
CA VAL A 552 9.39 -22.83 6.54
C VAL A 552 9.30 -22.59 5.03
N ALA A 553 8.09 -22.42 4.50
CA ALA A 553 7.87 -22.19 3.08
C ALA A 553 6.87 -21.03 2.87
N MET A 554 7.36 -19.89 2.45
CA MET A 554 6.59 -18.65 2.35
C MET A 554 6.83 -17.95 1.02
N ILE A 555 5.81 -17.22 0.55
CA ILE A 555 6.01 -16.18 -0.44
C ILE A 555 6.06 -14.83 0.28
N THR A 556 7.09 -14.04 0.01
CA THR A 556 7.33 -12.76 0.70
C THR A 556 7.89 -11.73 -0.26
N ASN A 557 7.98 -10.47 0.21
CA ASN A 557 8.79 -9.44 -0.43
C ASN A 557 10.24 -9.93 -0.57
N ASN A 558 10.83 -9.79 -1.76
CA ASN A 558 12.17 -10.27 -2.06
C ASN A 558 13.31 -9.35 -1.60
N SER A 559 13.01 -8.24 -0.90
CA SER A 559 14.07 -7.29 -0.50
C SER A 559 15.13 -7.88 0.43
N PHE A 560 14.80 -8.94 1.19
CA PHE A 560 15.77 -9.55 2.11
C PHE A 560 16.82 -10.42 1.41
N ILE A 561 16.58 -10.89 0.16
CA ILE A 561 17.51 -11.78 -0.52
C ILE A 561 18.79 -11.06 -0.99
N ASP A 562 18.70 -9.74 -1.27
CA ASP A 562 19.84 -8.94 -1.75
C ASP A 562 20.04 -7.61 -0.98
N GLY A 563 19.12 -7.23 -0.11
CA GLY A 563 19.22 -5.98 0.63
C GLY A 563 20.39 -5.95 1.60
N ILE A 564 21.15 -4.86 1.61
CA ILE A 564 22.38 -4.68 2.41
C ILE A 564 22.07 -4.74 3.91
N THR A 565 20.99 -4.06 4.33
CA THR A 565 20.56 -4.02 5.73
C THR A 565 20.06 -5.36 6.26
N HIS A 566 19.78 -6.32 5.38
CA HIS A 566 19.31 -7.67 5.73
C HIS A 566 20.44 -8.69 5.89
N ARG A 567 21.71 -8.27 5.82
CA ARG A 567 22.86 -9.20 5.89
C ARG A 567 22.90 -10.03 7.16
N GLN A 568 22.55 -9.46 8.31
CA GLN A 568 22.51 -10.20 9.58
C GLN A 568 21.30 -11.15 9.66
N MET A 569 20.17 -10.77 9.08
CA MET A 569 19.03 -11.69 8.89
C MET A 569 19.44 -12.89 8.06
N ARG A 570 20.09 -12.69 6.92
CA ARG A 570 20.56 -13.80 6.07
C ARG A 570 21.59 -14.67 6.80
N LYS A 571 22.51 -14.07 7.54
CA LYS A 571 23.46 -14.81 8.38
C LYS A 571 22.75 -15.71 9.40
N HIS A 572 21.78 -15.16 10.11
CA HIS A 572 21.02 -15.90 11.12
C HIS A 572 20.21 -17.05 10.49
N LEU A 573 19.59 -16.82 9.33
CA LEU A 573 18.92 -17.87 8.57
C LEU A 573 19.90 -18.98 8.13
N LEU A 574 21.12 -18.63 7.73
CA LEU A 574 22.17 -19.61 7.41
C LEU A 574 22.67 -20.38 8.63
N GLU A 575 22.67 -19.76 9.79
CA GLU A 575 23.02 -20.39 11.07
C GLU A 575 21.91 -21.37 11.52
N THR A 576 20.65 -21.06 11.23
CA THR A 576 19.49 -21.87 11.62
C THR A 576 19.22 -23.02 10.66
N PHE A 577 19.16 -22.76 9.35
CA PHE A 577 18.71 -23.73 8.36
C PHE A 577 19.87 -24.42 7.61
N ASP A 578 19.69 -25.70 7.28
CA ASP A 578 20.67 -26.49 6.54
C ASP A 578 20.64 -26.22 5.04
N GLU A 579 19.42 -26.04 4.50
CA GLU A 579 19.19 -25.72 3.10
C GLU A 579 18.18 -24.59 2.96
N ILE A 580 18.48 -23.67 2.07
CA ILE A 580 17.65 -22.49 1.77
C ILE A 580 17.42 -22.46 0.25
N TYR A 581 16.18 -22.54 -0.18
CA TYR A 581 15.79 -22.46 -1.57
C TYR A 581 15.07 -21.12 -1.81
N ILE A 582 15.58 -20.32 -2.74
CA ILE A 582 15.02 -19.02 -3.12
C ILE A 582 14.60 -19.10 -4.59
N LEU A 583 13.32 -19.03 -4.85
CA LEU A 583 12.75 -18.85 -6.18
C LEU A 583 12.32 -17.40 -6.34
N ASP A 584 13.16 -16.59 -7.00
CA ASP A 584 12.85 -15.19 -7.23
C ASP A 584 11.85 -15.05 -8.37
N LEU A 585 10.70 -14.46 -8.05
CA LEU A 585 9.62 -14.20 -9.01
C LEU A 585 9.63 -12.76 -9.53
N HIS A 586 10.60 -11.94 -9.09
CA HIS A 586 10.78 -10.58 -9.58
C HIS A 586 9.52 -9.69 -9.51
N GLY A 587 9.27 -8.88 -10.52
CA GLY A 587 8.09 -8.03 -10.63
C GLY A 587 8.20 -6.69 -9.90
N ASN A 588 9.42 -6.21 -9.62
CA ASN A 588 9.64 -4.95 -8.93
C ASN A 588 9.50 -3.75 -9.87
N SER A 589 8.31 -3.17 -9.93
CA SER A 589 8.03 -2.00 -10.77
C SER A 589 8.69 -0.71 -10.27
N LYS A 590 9.01 -0.61 -8.96
CA LYS A 590 9.77 0.54 -8.42
C LYS A 590 11.20 0.57 -8.93
N LYS A 591 11.83 -0.61 -9.08
CA LYS A 591 13.17 -0.75 -9.68
C LYS A 591 13.14 -0.74 -11.21
N LYS A 592 11.95 -0.61 -11.84
CA LYS A 592 11.75 -0.71 -13.30
C LYS A 592 12.37 -2.00 -13.88
N GLU A 593 12.21 -3.08 -13.15
CA GLU A 593 12.76 -4.39 -13.47
C GLU A 593 12.26 -4.89 -14.82
N LYS A 594 13.14 -5.51 -15.57
CA LYS A 594 12.85 -6.06 -16.91
C LYS A 594 13.37 -7.48 -17.00
N CYS A 595 12.78 -8.25 -17.91
CA CYS A 595 13.33 -9.55 -18.30
C CYS A 595 14.73 -9.40 -18.90
N PRO A 596 15.56 -10.46 -18.92
CA PRO A 596 16.88 -10.44 -19.53
C PRO A 596 16.91 -10.02 -21.01
N ASP A 597 15.82 -10.25 -21.74
CA ASP A 597 15.62 -9.82 -23.13
C ASP A 597 15.16 -8.36 -23.29
N GLY A 598 15.02 -7.62 -22.18
CA GLY A 598 14.55 -6.23 -22.14
C GLY A 598 13.01 -6.07 -22.14
N SER A 599 12.24 -7.15 -22.26
CA SER A 599 10.78 -7.11 -22.17
C SER A 599 10.29 -6.80 -20.76
N LYS A 600 8.99 -6.49 -20.64
CA LYS A 600 8.38 -6.15 -19.35
C LYS A 600 8.25 -7.39 -18.47
N ASP A 601 8.76 -7.30 -17.25
CA ASP A 601 8.50 -8.27 -16.20
C ASP A 601 7.27 -7.86 -15.37
N GLU A 602 6.40 -8.84 -15.01
CA GLU A 602 5.17 -8.58 -14.27
C GLU A 602 5.17 -9.31 -12.92
N ASN A 603 4.64 -8.63 -11.92
CA ASN A 603 4.47 -9.23 -10.61
C ASN A 603 3.33 -10.25 -10.59
N VAL A 604 3.47 -11.33 -9.83
CA VAL A 604 2.39 -12.31 -9.59
C VAL A 604 1.23 -11.74 -8.77
N PHE A 605 1.47 -10.62 -8.08
CA PHE A 605 0.46 -9.82 -7.38
C PHE A 605 0.25 -8.46 -8.05
N ASN A 606 -0.78 -7.72 -7.62
CA ASN A 606 -1.00 -6.33 -8.04
C ASN A 606 -0.25 -5.33 -7.12
N ILE A 607 1.06 -5.55 -6.91
CA ILE A 607 1.93 -4.72 -6.07
C ILE A 607 3.16 -4.24 -6.82
N MET A 608 3.86 -3.26 -6.24
CA MET A 608 5.06 -2.68 -6.85
C MET A 608 6.37 -3.34 -6.38
N GLN A 609 6.35 -4.06 -5.26
CA GLN A 609 7.51 -4.75 -4.70
C GLN A 609 7.68 -6.11 -5.37
N GLY A 610 8.92 -6.50 -5.67
CA GLY A 610 9.24 -7.84 -6.11
C GLY A 610 9.00 -8.88 -5.02
N VAL A 611 8.74 -10.11 -5.42
CA VAL A 611 8.45 -11.20 -4.48
C VAL A 611 9.27 -12.45 -4.79
N SER A 612 9.52 -13.24 -3.75
CA SER A 612 10.19 -14.54 -3.87
C SER A 612 9.46 -15.61 -3.05
N ILE A 613 9.48 -16.84 -3.53
CA ILE A 613 9.15 -18.01 -2.74
C ILE A 613 10.45 -18.47 -2.06
N SER A 614 10.39 -18.59 -0.74
CA SER A 614 11.54 -18.99 0.08
C SER A 614 11.18 -20.24 0.86
N ILE A 615 12.00 -21.29 0.74
CA ILE A 615 11.84 -22.53 1.47
C ILE A 615 13.10 -22.79 2.28
N PHE A 616 12.95 -22.80 3.60
CA PHE A 616 14.02 -23.00 4.57
C PHE A 616 13.84 -24.37 5.22
N VAL A 617 14.89 -25.20 5.20
CA VAL A 617 14.87 -26.58 5.68
C VAL A 617 15.87 -26.76 6.81
N ARG A 618 15.40 -27.13 7.98
CA ARG A 618 16.21 -27.59 9.13
C ARG A 618 16.05 -29.09 9.25
N LYS A 619 17.11 -29.85 8.99
CA LYS A 619 17.10 -31.31 9.08
C LYS A 619 17.26 -31.76 10.54
N GLU A 620 16.82 -32.98 10.82
CA GLU A 620 17.06 -33.59 12.13
C GLU A 620 18.57 -33.75 12.41
N GLY A 621 18.97 -33.55 13.66
CA GLY A 621 20.34 -33.70 14.13
C GLY A 621 21.07 -32.38 14.42
N ASN A 622 22.36 -32.50 14.71
CA ASN A 622 23.18 -31.34 15.01
C ASN A 622 23.67 -30.66 13.73
N LYS A 623 23.27 -29.43 13.53
CA LYS A 623 23.71 -28.62 12.40
C LYS A 623 25.20 -28.31 12.50
N LYS A 624 25.95 -28.43 11.41
CA LYS A 624 27.36 -28.09 11.30
C LYS A 624 27.55 -26.98 10.24
N GLY A 625 28.09 -25.86 10.70
CA GLY A 625 28.40 -24.73 9.82
C GLY A 625 27.17 -23.97 9.27
N LEU A 626 27.37 -23.12 8.27
CA LEU A 626 26.34 -22.34 7.63
C LEU A 626 25.58 -23.17 6.58
N GLY A 627 24.30 -22.87 6.37
CA GLY A 627 23.40 -23.53 5.45
C GLY A 627 23.79 -23.34 3.98
N LYS A 628 23.32 -24.21 3.10
CA LYS A 628 23.51 -24.11 1.65
C LYS A 628 22.36 -23.30 1.06
N VAL A 629 22.69 -22.40 0.13
CA VAL A 629 21.68 -21.60 -0.59
C VAL A 629 21.55 -22.10 -2.03
N PHE A 630 20.32 -22.30 -2.46
CA PHE A 630 19.95 -22.68 -3.80
C PHE A 630 19.03 -21.60 -4.38
N HIS A 631 19.38 -21.07 -5.54
CA HIS A 631 18.65 -19.99 -6.19
C HIS A 631 18.14 -20.41 -7.55
N SER A 632 16.94 -19.96 -7.86
CA SER A 632 16.37 -19.97 -9.20
C SER A 632 15.50 -18.73 -9.38
N GLU A 633 15.16 -18.40 -10.63
CA GLU A 633 14.41 -17.21 -10.96
C GLU A 633 13.44 -17.45 -12.10
N ILE A 634 12.30 -16.75 -12.10
CA ILE A 634 11.29 -16.79 -13.15
C ILE A 634 10.94 -15.37 -13.55
N TYR A 635 11.23 -15.03 -14.82
CA TYR A 635 10.85 -13.76 -15.45
C TYR A 635 9.64 -13.93 -16.37
N GLY A 636 9.03 -12.80 -16.72
CA GLY A 636 8.03 -12.74 -17.78
C GLY A 636 6.69 -12.19 -17.32
N LYS A 637 5.68 -12.41 -18.16
CA LYS A 637 4.29 -12.05 -17.85
C LYS A 637 3.75 -12.93 -16.72
N ARG A 638 2.75 -12.42 -16.01
CA ARG A 638 2.12 -13.10 -14.86
C ARG A 638 1.62 -14.50 -15.20
N GLU A 639 0.99 -14.65 -16.37
CA GLU A 639 0.44 -15.92 -16.84
C GLU A 639 1.53 -16.98 -17.02
N ILE A 640 2.68 -16.59 -17.57
CA ILE A 640 3.84 -17.51 -17.76
C ILE A 640 4.37 -17.99 -16.41
N LYS A 641 4.47 -17.07 -15.43
CA LYS A 641 4.88 -17.40 -14.07
C LYS A 641 3.90 -18.38 -13.41
N PHE A 642 2.60 -18.16 -13.58
CA PHE A 642 1.57 -19.05 -13.06
C PHE A 642 1.62 -20.43 -13.71
N GLU A 643 1.74 -20.50 -15.03
CA GLU A 643 1.85 -21.76 -15.74
C GLU A 643 3.09 -22.55 -15.32
N THR A 644 4.22 -21.85 -15.14
CA THR A 644 5.46 -22.47 -14.66
C THR A 644 5.30 -23.02 -13.26
N LEU A 645 4.74 -22.25 -12.34
CA LEU A 645 4.52 -22.66 -10.95
C LEU A 645 3.51 -23.80 -10.85
N ASP A 646 2.46 -23.79 -11.67
CA ASP A 646 1.43 -24.84 -11.63
C ASP A 646 1.98 -26.23 -12.09
N LYS A 647 2.93 -26.22 -13.02
CA LYS A 647 3.57 -27.43 -13.58
C LYS A 647 4.81 -27.89 -12.82
N SER A 648 5.30 -27.13 -11.85
CA SER A 648 6.59 -27.41 -11.19
C SER A 648 6.47 -27.55 -9.66
N ASP A 649 7.52 -28.08 -9.07
CA ASP A 649 7.77 -28.22 -7.65
C ASP A 649 9.28 -28.04 -7.36
N LEU A 650 9.68 -28.24 -6.12
CA LEU A 650 11.09 -28.13 -5.74
C LEU A 650 12.01 -29.07 -6.52
N LYS A 651 11.53 -30.24 -6.93
CA LYS A 651 12.30 -31.26 -7.66
C LYS A 651 12.52 -30.89 -9.13
N THR A 652 11.54 -30.24 -9.74
CA THR A 652 11.54 -29.95 -11.18
C THR A 652 12.22 -28.64 -11.55
N ILE A 653 12.31 -27.69 -10.58
CA ILE A 653 13.06 -26.44 -10.77
C ILE A 653 14.56 -26.71 -10.84
N LYS A 654 15.25 -26.04 -11.77
CA LYS A 654 16.72 -26.08 -11.88
C LYS A 654 17.33 -25.09 -10.88
N TRP A 655 17.89 -25.62 -9.83
CA TRP A 655 18.52 -24.83 -8.77
C TRP A 655 20.01 -24.63 -9.03
N LYS A 656 20.46 -23.38 -8.87
CA LYS A 656 21.87 -23.02 -8.82
C LYS A 656 22.30 -22.90 -7.36
N LYS A 657 23.25 -23.74 -6.93
CA LYS A 657 23.88 -23.54 -5.62
C LYS A 657 24.69 -22.26 -5.65
N LEU A 658 24.51 -21.40 -4.64
CA LEU A 658 25.23 -20.15 -4.52
C LEU A 658 26.46 -20.29 -3.62
N ASP A 659 27.54 -19.65 -4.05
CA ASP A 659 28.68 -19.34 -3.20
C ASP A 659 28.48 -17.91 -2.66
N TYR A 660 28.24 -17.81 -1.38
CA TYR A 660 28.05 -16.55 -0.69
C TYR A 660 29.23 -16.20 0.19
N SER A 661 29.48 -14.92 0.42
CA SER A 661 30.62 -14.44 1.23
C SER A 661 30.19 -13.41 2.27
N GLU A 662 31.01 -13.31 3.31
CA GLU A 662 30.94 -12.23 4.28
C GLU A 662 31.20 -10.86 3.60
N PRO A 663 30.66 -9.79 4.16
CA PRO A 663 29.69 -9.71 5.25
C PRO A 663 28.22 -9.77 4.81
N TYR A 664 27.97 -9.96 3.52
CA TYR A 664 26.63 -9.72 2.95
C TYR A 664 25.76 -10.95 2.85
N TYR A 665 26.34 -12.14 2.66
CA TYR A 665 25.63 -13.42 2.54
C TYR A 665 24.44 -13.37 1.57
N PHE A 666 24.63 -12.83 0.37
CA PHE A 666 23.55 -12.67 -0.61
C PHE A 666 22.91 -14.01 -1.00
N PHE A 667 21.58 -14.01 -1.10
CA PHE A 667 20.77 -15.15 -1.57
C PHE A 667 20.42 -15.06 -3.06
N VAL A 668 21.15 -14.24 -3.80
CA VAL A 668 21.09 -14.09 -5.25
C VAL A 668 22.50 -14.24 -5.83
N PRO A 669 22.62 -14.64 -7.10
CA PRO A 669 23.93 -14.69 -7.76
C PRO A 669 24.58 -13.31 -7.75
N LYS A 670 25.83 -13.23 -7.31
CA LYS A 670 26.66 -12.03 -7.35
C LYS A 670 28.04 -12.40 -7.88
N ASP A 671 28.56 -11.57 -8.78
CA ASP A 671 29.91 -11.71 -9.29
C ASP A 671 30.85 -10.78 -8.52
N PHE A 672 31.65 -11.34 -7.65
CA PHE A 672 32.68 -10.66 -6.88
C PHE A 672 34.09 -11.08 -7.30
N SER A 673 34.28 -11.63 -8.50
CA SER A 673 35.62 -12.07 -9.01
C SER A 673 36.64 -10.94 -9.01
N GLN A 674 36.21 -9.69 -9.13
CA GLN A 674 37.07 -8.49 -9.16
C GLN A 674 37.29 -7.86 -7.77
N LYS A 675 36.92 -8.55 -6.67
CA LYS A 675 36.95 -7.99 -5.31
C LYS A 675 38.35 -7.51 -4.91
N GLU A 676 39.38 -8.30 -5.13
CA GLU A 676 40.75 -7.98 -4.76
C GLU A 676 41.28 -6.74 -5.47
N GLU A 677 40.94 -6.57 -6.74
CA GLU A 677 41.30 -5.38 -7.50
C GLU A 677 40.51 -4.15 -7.01
N TYR A 678 39.19 -4.30 -6.83
CA TYR A 678 38.31 -3.22 -6.37
C TYR A 678 38.71 -2.69 -4.98
N ASP A 679 39.11 -3.58 -4.08
CA ASP A 679 39.49 -3.23 -2.71
C ASP A 679 40.83 -2.46 -2.61
N LYS A 680 41.68 -2.45 -3.68
CA LYS A 680 42.90 -1.62 -3.73
C LYS A 680 42.58 -0.13 -3.85
N GLY A 681 41.40 0.23 -4.34
CA GLY A 681 40.96 1.61 -4.44
C GLY A 681 40.51 2.16 -3.09
N PHE A 682 40.34 3.48 -3.00
CA PHE A 682 39.77 4.17 -1.83
C PHE A 682 38.31 4.52 -2.08
N LYS A 683 37.49 4.51 -1.06
CA LYS A 683 36.08 4.97 -1.16
C LYS A 683 36.00 6.48 -1.23
N VAL A 684 35.06 7.00 -1.99
CA VAL A 684 34.75 8.45 -1.99
C VAL A 684 34.48 8.95 -0.55
N SER A 685 33.80 8.18 0.28
CA SER A 685 33.54 8.50 1.68
C SER A 685 34.75 8.34 2.62
N GLU A 686 35.84 7.69 2.18
CA GLU A 686 37.10 7.62 2.90
C GLU A 686 38.01 8.81 2.56
N LEU A 687 37.88 9.31 1.33
CA LEU A 687 38.65 10.48 0.87
C LEU A 687 38.13 11.77 1.52
N PHE A 688 36.82 12.01 1.50
CA PHE A 688 36.25 13.22 2.07
C PHE A 688 35.93 13.03 3.55
N ILE A 689 36.51 13.88 4.41
CA ILE A 689 36.38 13.80 5.86
C ILE A 689 34.95 14.18 6.29
N LYS A 690 34.38 15.18 5.64
CA LYS A 690 33.08 15.76 5.96
C LYS A 690 32.12 15.64 4.77
N TYR A 691 30.95 15.03 5.00
CA TYR A 691 29.90 14.90 3.99
C TYR A 691 28.54 14.64 4.65
N SER A 692 27.45 14.96 3.98
CA SER A 692 26.09 14.62 4.42
C SER A 692 25.14 14.48 3.24
N VAL A 693 23.92 14.00 3.49
CA VAL A 693 22.83 14.13 2.52
C VAL A 693 22.39 15.58 2.39
N GLY A 694 21.71 15.92 1.28
CA GLY A 694 21.17 17.24 1.01
C GLY A 694 20.09 17.71 2.01
N ILE A 695 19.60 18.92 1.80
CA ILE A 695 18.56 19.59 2.59
C ILE A 695 17.22 18.88 2.41
N LYS A 696 16.42 18.85 3.48
CA LYS A 696 15.01 18.42 3.46
C LYS A 696 14.09 19.52 3.94
N THR A 697 13.23 20.01 3.07
CA THR A 697 12.28 21.08 3.37
C THR A 697 10.99 20.55 3.99
N LYS A 698 10.41 19.47 3.47
CA LYS A 698 9.04 18.95 3.65
C LYS A 698 7.92 19.87 3.13
N VAL A 699 8.23 21.10 2.78
CA VAL A 699 7.27 22.13 2.35
C VAL A 699 7.85 22.96 1.20
N ASP A 700 8.19 22.33 0.09
CA ASP A 700 8.79 22.96 -1.07
C ASP A 700 7.97 24.17 -1.55
N ASN A 701 6.63 24.04 -1.59
CA ASN A 701 5.71 25.13 -1.97
C ASN A 701 5.85 26.38 -1.10
N VAL A 702 6.37 26.25 0.11
CA VAL A 702 6.59 27.37 1.04
C VAL A 702 8.02 27.89 0.93
N SER A 703 9.00 26.97 1.01
CA SER A 703 10.42 27.30 1.26
C SER A 703 11.22 27.59 0.00
N ILE A 704 10.71 27.20 -1.19
CA ILE A 704 11.44 27.26 -2.47
C ILE A 704 10.66 28.05 -3.51
N ASN A 705 11.38 28.81 -4.35
CA ASN A 705 10.80 29.46 -5.53
C ASN A 705 11.85 29.62 -6.62
N PHE A 706 11.40 29.77 -7.87
CA PHE A 706 12.23 30.13 -9.02
C PHE A 706 12.67 31.58 -8.97
N ASP A 707 11.83 32.46 -8.38
CA ASP A 707 12.07 33.89 -8.28
C ASP A 707 12.38 34.25 -6.81
N ARG A 708 13.52 34.94 -6.63
CA ARG A 708 14.02 35.39 -5.33
C ARG A 708 13.09 36.37 -4.65
N ASN A 709 12.54 37.32 -5.41
CA ASN A 709 11.69 38.38 -4.86
C ASN A 709 10.33 37.80 -4.40
N VAL A 710 9.75 36.88 -5.20
CA VAL A 710 8.51 36.18 -4.84
C VAL A 710 8.71 35.36 -3.58
N LEU A 711 9.87 34.70 -3.43
CA LEU A 711 10.19 33.97 -2.22
C LEU A 711 10.36 34.89 -1.02
N SER A 712 11.10 36.00 -1.20
CA SER A 712 11.33 37.00 -0.16
C SER A 712 10.02 37.55 0.41
N GLU A 713 9.13 38.01 -0.46
CA GLU A 713 7.80 38.50 -0.07
C GLU A 713 6.96 37.42 0.64
N ARG A 714 6.98 36.19 0.12
CA ARG A 714 6.26 35.06 0.72
C ARG A 714 6.74 34.79 2.14
N ILE A 715 8.06 34.67 2.36
CA ILE A 715 8.63 34.33 3.66
C ILE A 715 8.43 35.46 4.64
N GLN A 716 8.63 36.70 4.21
CA GLN A 716 8.37 37.90 5.03
C GLN A 716 6.89 37.88 5.53
N ASN A 717 5.95 37.69 4.62
CA ASN A 717 4.52 37.62 4.98
C ASN A 717 4.22 36.50 5.97
N ILE A 718 4.87 35.33 5.86
CA ILE A 718 4.67 34.22 6.79
C ILE A 718 5.17 34.58 8.19
N ILE A 719 6.34 35.18 8.29
CA ILE A 719 6.97 35.55 9.57
C ILE A 719 6.17 36.68 10.26
N GLU A 720 5.74 37.69 9.50
CA GLU A 720 4.98 38.83 10.02
C GLU A 720 3.54 38.46 10.40
N SER A 721 2.82 37.75 9.56
CA SER A 721 1.40 37.39 9.75
C SER A 721 1.16 36.28 10.77
N LYS A 722 2.18 35.49 11.11
CA LYS A 722 2.09 34.36 12.07
C LYS A 722 0.85 33.48 11.85
N TYR A 723 0.62 33.01 10.63
CA TYR A 723 -0.51 32.18 10.27
C TYR A 723 -0.63 30.97 11.20
N SER A 724 -1.84 30.45 11.40
CA SER A 724 -2.02 29.13 12.02
C SER A 724 -1.59 28.03 11.05
N LEU A 725 -1.27 26.82 11.56
CA LEU A 725 -0.93 25.68 10.70
C LEU A 725 -2.05 25.36 9.70
N GLN A 726 -3.32 25.47 10.11
CA GLN A 726 -4.47 25.27 9.23
C GLN A 726 -4.51 26.27 8.08
N GLN A 727 -4.22 27.53 8.37
CA GLN A 727 -4.12 28.57 7.33
C GLN A 727 -2.95 28.31 6.38
N MET A 728 -1.80 27.85 6.89
CA MET A 728 -0.66 27.44 6.06
C MET A 728 -1.01 26.26 5.14
N ILE A 729 -1.69 25.23 5.68
CA ILE A 729 -2.14 24.09 4.88
C ILE A 729 -3.05 24.55 3.73
N ALA A 730 -4.03 25.40 4.03
CA ALA A 730 -4.98 25.89 3.01
C ALA A 730 -4.33 26.81 1.98
N LYS A 731 -3.44 27.72 2.42
CA LYS A 731 -2.83 28.74 1.55
C LYS A 731 -1.78 28.19 0.60
N PHE A 732 -1.03 27.16 1.04
CA PHE A 732 0.10 26.59 0.30
C PHE A 732 -0.13 25.15 -0.15
N ASP A 733 -1.37 24.65 -0.07
CA ASP A 733 -1.74 23.28 -0.46
C ASP A 733 -0.83 22.23 0.17
N LEU A 734 -0.65 22.30 1.49
CA LEU A 734 0.17 21.35 2.21
C LEU A 734 -0.65 20.11 2.60
N ALA A 735 0.02 18.98 2.75
CA ALA A 735 -0.62 17.76 3.23
C ALA A 735 -1.24 17.96 4.61
N LYS A 736 -2.50 17.54 4.81
CA LYS A 736 -3.23 17.66 6.09
C LYS A 736 -2.50 17.00 7.27
N ASN A 737 -1.71 15.97 6.99
CA ASN A 737 -0.88 15.24 7.96
C ASN A 737 0.60 15.63 7.85
N THR A 738 0.91 16.87 7.47
CA THR A 738 2.29 17.34 7.40
C THR A 738 3.01 17.14 8.72
N THR A 739 4.25 16.66 8.65
CA THR A 739 5.15 16.52 9.80
C THR A 739 6.15 17.67 9.89
N TRP A 740 5.88 18.78 9.22
CA TRP A 740 6.65 20.01 9.33
C TRP A 740 6.43 20.67 10.69
N GLU A 741 7.51 20.99 11.40
CA GLU A 741 7.47 21.56 12.75
C GLU A 741 7.23 23.07 12.67
N TYR A 742 6.03 23.46 12.27
CA TYR A 742 5.66 24.86 12.02
C TYR A 742 5.80 25.74 13.27
N GLU A 743 5.66 25.19 14.47
CA GLU A 743 5.87 25.90 15.74
C GLU A 743 7.24 26.55 15.82
N LYS A 744 8.27 25.95 15.20
CA LYS A 744 9.62 26.53 15.13
C LYS A 744 9.66 27.79 14.27
N VAL A 745 8.87 27.84 13.20
CA VAL A 745 8.77 29.02 12.33
C VAL A 745 8.21 30.21 13.10
N LEU A 746 7.21 29.97 13.96
CA LEU A 746 6.60 31.01 14.79
C LEU A 746 7.58 31.64 15.80
N THR A 747 8.70 31.01 16.09
CA THR A 747 9.76 31.57 16.96
C THR A 747 10.68 32.58 16.26
N ILE A 748 10.64 32.62 14.91
CA ILE A 748 11.41 33.57 14.14
C ILE A 748 10.81 34.98 14.37
N LYS A 749 11.65 35.93 14.84
CA LYS A 749 11.20 37.27 15.18
C LYS A 749 11.22 38.17 13.95
N ASP A 750 12.32 38.13 13.20
CA ASP A 750 12.57 39.04 12.11
C ASP A 750 12.92 38.28 10.83
N PHE A 751 12.43 38.78 9.71
CA PHE A 751 12.81 38.29 8.40
C PHE A 751 14.25 38.74 8.06
N ASP A 752 15.06 37.82 7.56
CA ASP A 752 16.42 38.08 7.11
C ASP A 752 16.58 37.66 5.64
N ASP A 753 16.58 38.64 4.75
CA ASP A 753 16.73 38.45 3.30
C ASP A 753 18.06 37.78 2.91
N LYS A 754 19.12 37.90 3.73
CA LYS A 754 20.40 37.24 3.49
C LYS A 754 20.34 35.72 3.57
N LYS A 755 19.28 35.16 4.19
CA LYS A 755 19.04 33.74 4.24
C LYS A 755 18.42 33.18 2.96
N ILE A 756 18.03 34.02 2.00
CA ILE A 756 17.60 33.57 0.68
C ILE A 756 18.85 33.36 -0.17
N THR A 757 19.09 32.13 -0.60
CA THR A 757 20.27 31.72 -1.33
C THR A 757 19.95 30.82 -2.50
N PRO A 758 20.80 30.77 -3.54
CA PRO A 758 20.71 29.75 -4.58
C PRO A 758 20.71 28.34 -3.99
N TYR A 759 19.95 27.48 -4.60
CA TYR A 759 19.67 26.10 -4.13
C TYR A 759 19.56 25.13 -5.30
N ASP A 760 20.47 24.20 -5.40
CA ASP A 760 20.44 23.18 -6.44
C ASP A 760 19.35 22.15 -6.13
N TYR A 761 18.17 22.39 -6.69
CA TYR A 761 16.99 21.57 -6.52
C TYR A 761 17.10 20.24 -7.27
N ARG A 762 17.61 20.33 -8.53
CA ARG A 762 17.89 19.13 -9.37
C ARG A 762 19.09 19.44 -10.28
N PRO A 763 19.68 18.45 -10.96
CA PRO A 763 20.74 18.72 -11.92
C PRO A 763 20.35 19.79 -12.94
N PHE A 764 21.13 20.87 -13.02
CA PHE A 764 20.89 22.06 -13.85
C PHE A 764 19.64 22.88 -13.50
N ASP A 765 18.97 22.60 -12.38
CA ASP A 765 17.79 23.35 -11.92
C ASP A 765 18.06 24.00 -10.57
N THR A 766 18.68 25.15 -10.61
CA THR A 766 18.94 25.98 -9.43
C THR A 766 17.75 26.90 -9.20
N ARG A 767 17.25 26.94 -7.97
CA ARG A 767 16.15 27.77 -7.48
C ARG A 767 16.62 28.59 -6.30
N PHE A 768 15.72 29.27 -5.61
CA PHE A 768 16.00 29.99 -4.37
C PHE A 768 15.32 29.30 -3.20
N ILE A 769 16.02 29.22 -2.07
CA ILE A 769 15.50 28.69 -0.81
C ILE A 769 15.73 29.67 0.33
N TYR A 770 14.81 29.70 1.29
CA TYR A 770 15.05 30.38 2.57
C TYR A 770 15.77 29.40 3.51
N TYR A 771 17.09 29.58 3.64
CA TYR A 771 17.96 28.68 4.40
C TYR A 771 18.02 29.08 5.86
N ASP A 772 17.09 28.52 6.66
CA ASP A 772 16.97 28.74 8.10
C ASP A 772 16.67 27.42 8.83
N ASN A 773 17.37 27.19 9.96
CA ASN A 773 17.25 25.96 10.74
C ASN A 773 15.86 25.74 11.35
N ASN A 774 15.14 26.83 11.65
CA ASN A 774 13.79 26.76 12.19
C ASN A 774 12.73 26.59 11.09
N PHE A 775 13.08 26.95 9.85
CA PHE A 775 12.18 26.89 8.70
C PHE A 775 12.25 25.55 7.98
N LEU A 776 13.45 24.95 7.93
CA LEU A 776 13.71 23.70 7.22
C LEU A 776 13.60 22.51 8.17
N SER A 777 13.07 21.41 7.68
CA SER A 777 12.99 20.16 8.46
C SER A 777 14.38 19.60 8.80
N ARG A 778 15.33 19.69 7.85
CA ARG A 778 16.73 19.30 8.02
C ARG A 778 17.62 20.19 7.16
N SER A 779 18.23 21.17 7.74
CA SER A 779 19.10 22.16 7.05
C SER A 779 20.49 21.63 6.72
N ARG A 780 20.98 20.59 7.45
CA ARG A 780 22.33 20.02 7.28
C ARG A 780 23.43 21.06 7.38
N SER A 781 23.28 21.99 8.30
CA SER A 781 24.15 23.16 8.45
C SER A 781 25.64 22.84 8.66
N ASP A 782 25.95 21.65 9.16
CA ASP A 782 27.33 21.15 9.30
C ASP A 782 28.08 20.96 7.96
N VAL A 783 27.36 20.60 6.88
CA VAL A 783 27.92 20.46 5.53
C VAL A 783 27.46 21.56 4.60
N MET A 784 26.17 21.86 4.58
CA MET A 784 25.63 22.91 3.72
C MET A 784 26.11 24.32 4.10
N GLY A 785 26.47 24.51 5.38
CA GLY A 785 27.14 25.74 5.84
C GLY A 785 28.51 26.00 5.21
N GLU A 786 29.14 24.97 4.61
CA GLU A 786 30.37 25.14 3.85
C GLU A 786 30.14 25.74 2.45
N PHE A 787 28.91 25.83 2.01
CA PHE A 787 28.49 26.45 0.73
C PHE A 787 27.67 27.71 0.93
N PHE A 788 27.01 27.85 2.07
CA PHE A 788 26.16 29.00 2.33
C PHE A 788 27.01 30.30 2.45
N GLN A 789 26.86 31.18 1.45
CA GLN A 789 27.63 32.44 1.35
C GLN A 789 29.17 32.27 1.33
N LYS A 790 29.61 31.10 0.84
CA LYS A 790 31.04 30.76 0.72
C LYS A 790 31.32 30.22 -0.67
N ASP A 791 32.51 30.45 -1.16
CA ASP A 791 32.97 29.93 -2.43
C ASP A 791 33.49 28.50 -2.25
N ASN A 792 32.73 27.51 -2.72
CA ASN A 792 33.08 26.13 -2.58
C ASN A 792 32.52 25.28 -3.75
N ILE A 793 33.14 24.15 -3.95
CA ILE A 793 32.70 23.13 -4.92
C ILE A 793 32.49 21.82 -4.17
N GLY A 794 31.47 21.05 -4.54
CA GLY A 794 31.21 19.77 -3.93
C GLY A 794 30.80 18.70 -4.93
N LEU A 795 31.27 17.49 -4.66
CA LEU A 795 30.82 16.30 -5.36
C LEU A 795 29.43 15.88 -4.85
N GLU A 796 28.50 15.65 -5.76
CA GLU A 796 27.19 15.06 -5.50
C GLU A 796 27.18 13.64 -6.01
N THR A 797 26.83 12.67 -5.15
CA THR A 797 26.68 11.29 -5.59
C THR A 797 25.72 10.53 -4.68
N SER A 798 25.22 9.40 -5.14
CA SER A 798 24.48 8.45 -4.31
C SER A 798 25.41 7.42 -3.67
N ARG A 799 24.94 6.76 -2.59
CA ARG A 799 25.72 5.71 -1.93
C ARG A 799 26.04 4.54 -2.89
N ASN A 800 25.16 4.26 -3.82
CA ASN A 800 25.32 3.19 -4.81
C ASN A 800 25.91 3.68 -6.14
N GLY A 801 26.42 4.89 -6.20
CA GLY A 801 27.11 5.41 -7.40
C GLY A 801 26.22 5.53 -8.64
N ASP A 802 24.89 5.53 -8.50
CA ASP A 802 23.96 5.61 -9.64
C ASP A 802 24.20 6.87 -10.48
N TYR A 803 24.65 7.95 -9.85
CA TYR A 803 24.99 9.19 -10.50
C TYR A 803 26.17 9.88 -9.81
N THR A 804 26.76 10.80 -10.54
CA THR A 804 27.76 11.73 -10.03
C THR A 804 27.51 13.12 -10.64
N PHE A 805 27.64 14.17 -9.86
CA PHE A 805 27.49 15.55 -10.31
C PHE A 805 28.40 16.50 -9.52
N ILE A 806 28.59 17.72 -9.99
CA ILE A 806 29.29 18.78 -9.30
C ILE A 806 28.35 19.95 -9.06
N SER A 807 28.43 20.57 -7.89
CA SER A 807 27.61 21.69 -7.48
C SER A 807 28.40 22.65 -6.62
N ASN A 808 28.13 23.94 -6.73
CA ASN A 808 28.81 25.01 -5.99
C ASN A 808 27.87 25.73 -4.99
N THR A 809 26.63 25.25 -4.81
CA THR A 809 25.64 25.77 -3.88
C THR A 809 25.14 24.71 -2.93
N ILE A 810 24.27 25.06 -1.99
CA ILE A 810 23.52 24.10 -1.18
C ILE A 810 22.55 23.28 -2.02
N SER A 811 22.29 22.02 -1.69
CA SER A 811 21.54 21.07 -2.54
C SER A 811 20.45 20.28 -1.81
N ASP A 812 19.50 19.76 -2.58
CA ASP A 812 18.35 18.98 -2.12
C ASP A 812 18.71 17.52 -1.75
N GLU A 813 18.04 16.94 -0.75
CA GLU A 813 18.19 15.52 -0.37
C GLU A 813 17.84 14.58 -1.54
N HIS A 814 16.97 15.01 -2.46
CA HIS A 814 16.55 14.28 -3.66
C HIS A 814 17.12 14.86 -4.97
N PHE A 815 18.32 15.42 -4.92
CA PHE A 815 18.93 16.10 -6.07
C PHE A 815 18.85 15.31 -7.38
N ALA A 816 19.31 14.07 -7.42
CA ALA A 816 19.20 13.19 -8.59
C ALA A 816 18.74 11.77 -8.24
N SER A 817 18.67 11.43 -6.95
CA SER A 817 18.17 10.17 -6.42
C SER A 817 17.64 10.35 -4.99
N ASP A 818 16.96 9.34 -4.45
CA ASP A 818 16.63 9.31 -3.03
C ASP A 818 17.89 9.23 -2.19
N ASN A 819 18.19 10.24 -1.37
CA ASN A 819 19.41 10.38 -0.57
C ASN A 819 20.65 10.71 -1.39
N SER A 820 20.67 11.86 -2.04
CA SER A 820 21.85 12.47 -2.65
C SER A 820 22.81 12.96 -1.57
N PHE A 821 24.09 12.55 -1.66
CA PHE A 821 25.15 12.94 -0.74
C PHE A 821 25.99 14.04 -1.35
N LYS A 822 26.37 15.03 -0.54
CA LYS A 822 27.23 16.14 -0.91
C LYS A 822 28.54 16.08 -0.12
N PHE A 823 29.65 16.20 -0.86
CA PHE A 823 31.03 16.15 -0.37
C PHE A 823 31.70 17.48 -0.73
N PRO A 824 31.80 18.43 0.22
CA PRO A 824 32.51 19.72 -0.03
C PRO A 824 33.99 19.47 -0.26
N LEU A 825 34.59 20.16 -1.22
CA LEU A 825 36.00 20.07 -1.48
C LEU A 825 36.82 20.78 -0.38
N TYR A 826 36.29 21.89 0.14
CA TYR A 826 36.90 22.69 1.18
C TYR A 826 35.99 22.77 2.43
N THR A 827 36.60 22.91 3.57
CA THR A 827 35.97 23.31 4.84
C THR A 827 36.55 24.64 5.29
N TYR A 828 35.71 25.46 5.93
CA TYR A 828 36.12 26.79 6.40
C TYR A 828 36.33 26.77 7.91
N GLU A 829 37.37 27.54 8.37
CA GLU A 829 37.60 27.78 9.78
C GLU A 829 36.52 28.71 10.37
N TYR A 830 36.55 28.90 11.69
CA TYR A 830 35.49 29.63 12.41
C TYR A 830 35.31 31.09 11.94
N ASP A 831 36.38 31.69 11.35
CA ASP A 831 36.38 33.04 10.80
C ASP A 831 35.69 33.14 9.41
N GLY A 832 35.40 32.00 8.78
CA GLY A 832 34.75 31.92 7.48
C GLY A 832 35.65 32.35 6.30
N VAL A 833 36.91 32.68 6.53
CA VAL A 833 37.85 33.23 5.54
C VAL A 833 38.86 32.16 5.12
N LYS A 834 39.36 31.37 6.07
CA LYS A 834 40.41 30.40 5.80
C LYS A 834 39.81 29.06 5.39
N GLN A 835 40.06 28.65 4.15
CA GLN A 835 39.64 27.35 3.64
C GLN A 835 40.78 26.32 3.69
N LYS A 836 40.45 25.09 3.97
CA LYS A 836 41.35 23.95 3.88
C LYS A 836 40.71 22.79 3.12
N PRO A 837 41.50 21.98 2.42
CA PRO A 837 40.96 20.78 1.75
C PRO A 837 40.26 19.83 2.72
N ASN A 838 39.09 19.39 2.35
CA ASN A 838 38.30 18.39 3.09
C ASN A 838 38.70 16.95 2.70
N LEU A 839 40.01 16.73 2.52
CA LEU A 839 40.55 15.47 2.03
C LEU A 839 41.33 14.73 3.13
N ASN A 840 41.25 13.39 3.12
CA ASN A 840 42.04 12.53 3.96
C ASN A 840 43.54 12.65 3.58
N GLY A 841 44.35 13.03 4.55
CA GLY A 841 45.76 13.31 4.30
C GLY A 841 46.57 12.11 3.84
N GLU A 842 46.21 10.87 4.20
CA GLU A 842 46.92 9.67 3.75
C GLU A 842 46.61 9.37 2.27
N ILE A 843 45.33 9.47 1.91
CA ILE A 843 44.91 9.27 0.52
C ILE A 843 45.48 10.35 -0.39
N PHE A 844 45.44 11.63 0.05
CA PHE A 844 45.99 12.75 -0.70
C PHE A 844 47.49 12.64 -0.90
N ARG A 845 48.22 12.18 0.14
CA ARG A 845 49.69 11.95 0.04
C ARG A 845 50.05 10.94 -1.04
N ARG A 846 49.29 9.87 -1.20
CA ARG A 846 49.50 8.90 -2.29
C ARG A 846 49.36 9.51 -3.67
N PHE A 847 48.45 10.44 -3.85
CA PHE A 847 48.34 11.21 -5.10
C PHE A 847 49.57 12.06 -5.33
N LEU A 848 50.08 12.74 -4.30
CA LEU A 848 51.32 13.53 -4.35
C LEU A 848 52.57 12.69 -4.68
N GLU A 849 52.60 11.44 -4.32
CA GLU A 849 53.67 10.49 -4.67
C GLU A 849 53.62 10.13 -6.17
N ILE A 850 52.44 10.16 -6.81
CA ILE A 850 52.26 9.84 -8.23
C ILE A 850 52.48 11.11 -9.09
N GLU A 851 51.93 12.23 -8.66
CA GLU A 851 52.07 13.54 -9.32
C GLU A 851 52.30 14.63 -8.27
N PRO A 852 53.53 15.11 -8.08
CA PRO A 852 53.88 15.99 -6.95
C PRO A 852 53.31 17.43 -7.01
N LYS A 853 52.82 17.85 -8.19
CA LYS A 853 52.34 19.24 -8.38
C LYS A 853 50.82 19.29 -8.58
N ILE A 854 50.06 18.74 -7.63
CA ILE A 854 48.60 18.72 -7.71
C ILE A 854 47.95 19.46 -6.56
N GLU A 855 46.78 20.00 -6.81
CA GLU A 855 45.91 20.61 -5.84
C GLU A 855 44.72 19.72 -5.51
N ALA A 856 43.96 20.07 -4.49
CA ALA A 856 42.76 19.33 -4.09
C ALA A 856 41.71 19.23 -5.24
N ILE A 857 41.62 20.26 -6.06
CA ILE A 857 40.72 20.32 -7.20
C ILE A 857 41.10 19.31 -8.29
N ASP A 858 42.37 19.04 -8.50
CA ASP A 858 42.83 18.07 -9.50
C ASP A 858 42.43 16.64 -9.10
N VAL A 859 42.49 16.32 -7.79
CA VAL A 859 42.02 15.06 -7.25
C VAL A 859 40.51 14.91 -7.40
N LEU A 860 39.75 15.97 -7.15
CA LEU A 860 38.31 15.97 -7.40
C LEU A 860 37.99 15.73 -8.86
N ASP A 861 38.70 16.41 -9.78
CA ASP A 861 38.51 16.28 -11.21
C ASP A 861 38.86 14.85 -11.70
N TYR A 862 39.95 14.26 -11.20
CA TYR A 862 40.30 12.88 -11.47
C TYR A 862 39.17 11.92 -11.09
N ILE A 863 38.67 12.02 -9.86
CA ILE A 863 37.58 11.18 -9.37
C ILE A 863 36.33 11.41 -10.18
N TYR A 864 36.05 12.65 -10.52
CA TYR A 864 34.85 13.03 -11.27
C TYR A 864 34.85 12.41 -12.65
N ALA A 865 35.97 12.46 -13.40
CA ALA A 865 36.12 11.75 -14.66
C ALA A 865 35.95 10.24 -14.49
N PHE A 866 36.65 9.67 -13.49
CA PHE A 866 36.65 8.22 -13.28
C PHE A 866 35.25 7.68 -13.00
N LEU A 867 34.45 8.37 -12.21
CA LEU A 867 33.07 7.99 -11.91
C LEU A 867 32.13 8.14 -13.11
N TYR A 868 32.51 8.81 -14.18
CA TYR A 868 31.81 8.86 -15.47
C TYR A 868 32.19 7.74 -16.43
N SER A 869 33.24 6.94 -16.15
CA SER A 869 33.64 5.81 -16.97
C SER A 869 32.54 4.74 -17.05
N PHE A 870 32.12 4.40 -18.25
CA PHE A 870 31.18 3.31 -18.50
C PHE A 870 31.84 1.94 -18.20
N LYS A 871 33.10 1.76 -18.61
CA LYS A 871 33.88 0.53 -18.35
C LYS A 871 33.98 0.25 -16.86
N TYR A 872 34.29 1.28 -16.06
CA TYR A 872 34.32 1.17 -14.61
C TYR A 872 32.97 0.75 -14.03
N LYS A 873 31.88 1.42 -14.42
CA LYS A 873 30.52 1.13 -13.92
C LYS A 873 30.09 -0.29 -14.25
N GLU A 874 30.36 -0.78 -15.47
CA GLU A 874 30.01 -2.15 -15.85
C GLU A 874 30.90 -3.19 -15.13
N LYS A 875 32.23 -2.95 -15.07
CA LYS A 875 33.15 -3.86 -14.40
C LYS A 875 32.83 -4.05 -12.92
N TYR A 876 32.44 -2.98 -12.22
CA TYR A 876 32.22 -2.99 -10.76
C TYR A 876 30.76 -2.83 -10.35
N LYS A 877 29.81 -3.07 -11.25
CA LYS A 877 28.37 -2.84 -11.02
C LYS A 877 27.81 -3.54 -9.78
N GLU A 878 28.30 -4.73 -9.42
CA GLU A 878 27.83 -5.44 -8.25
C GLU A 878 28.36 -4.83 -6.93
N PHE A 879 29.55 -4.25 -6.98
CA PHE A 879 30.15 -3.55 -5.84
C PHE A 879 29.51 -2.18 -5.63
N LEU A 880 29.24 -1.45 -6.72
CA LEU A 880 28.59 -0.14 -6.68
C LEU A 880 27.18 -0.18 -6.08
N LYS A 881 26.44 -1.28 -6.24
CA LYS A 881 25.12 -1.46 -5.60
C LYS A 881 25.17 -1.58 -4.08
N ILE A 882 26.36 -1.77 -3.52
CA ILE A 882 26.52 -2.10 -2.10
C ILE A 882 26.89 -0.89 -1.25
N ASP A 883 27.85 -0.08 -1.69
CA ASP A 883 28.38 1.04 -0.93
C ASP A 883 28.94 2.12 -1.85
N PHE A 884 29.41 3.25 -1.27
CA PHE A 884 30.07 4.29 -2.03
C PHE A 884 31.14 3.76 -2.98
N PRO A 885 31.26 4.31 -4.20
CA PRO A 885 32.26 3.88 -5.17
C PRO A 885 33.68 3.90 -4.59
N ARG A 886 34.45 2.88 -4.92
CA ARG A 886 35.91 2.88 -4.73
C ARG A 886 36.59 3.28 -6.02
N VAL A 887 37.41 4.30 -5.95
CA VAL A 887 38.17 4.85 -7.05
C VAL A 887 39.61 4.30 -6.96
N PRO A 888 40.17 3.68 -7.99
CA PRO A 888 41.56 3.26 -7.98
C PRO A 888 42.48 4.46 -7.98
N TYR A 889 43.72 4.25 -7.53
CA TYR A 889 44.79 5.21 -7.77
C TYR A 889 45.24 5.13 -9.24
N PRO A 890 45.65 6.25 -9.87
CA PRO A 890 46.17 6.22 -11.22
C PRO A 890 47.49 5.45 -11.26
N ASP A 891 47.77 4.80 -12.39
CA ASP A 891 49.00 4.02 -12.55
C ASP A 891 50.26 4.92 -12.64
N ASP A 892 50.12 6.11 -13.22
CA ASP A 892 51.17 7.12 -13.30
C ASP A 892 50.60 8.54 -13.39
N GLY A 893 51.50 9.55 -13.37
CA GLY A 893 51.12 10.95 -13.49
C GLY A 893 50.54 11.32 -14.86
N LYS A 894 50.78 10.58 -15.94
CA LYS A 894 50.20 10.85 -17.26
C LYS A 894 48.72 10.46 -17.26
N GLU A 895 48.38 9.31 -16.72
CA GLU A 895 46.97 8.88 -16.57
C GLU A 895 46.21 9.81 -15.65
N PHE A 896 46.83 10.17 -14.52
CA PHE A 896 46.21 11.13 -13.62
C PHE A 896 45.88 12.44 -14.36
N ASN A 897 46.85 13.04 -15.01
CA ASN A 897 46.69 14.34 -15.71
C ASN A 897 45.66 14.23 -16.84
N ARG A 898 45.62 13.13 -17.58
CA ARG A 898 44.63 12.90 -18.64
C ARG A 898 43.22 12.89 -18.10
N LEU A 899 42.99 12.13 -17.06
CA LEU A 899 41.67 12.02 -16.43
C LEU A 899 41.27 13.29 -15.68
N ALA A 900 42.18 13.91 -14.96
CA ALA A 900 41.92 15.18 -14.28
C ALA A 900 41.51 16.28 -15.26
N ASN A 901 42.17 16.37 -16.43
CA ASN A 901 41.82 17.35 -17.47
C ASN A 901 40.40 17.08 -18.03
N LEU A 902 40.04 15.84 -18.29
CA LEU A 902 38.68 15.45 -18.72
C LEU A 902 37.64 15.75 -17.62
N GLY A 903 37.98 15.52 -16.36
CA GLY A 903 37.14 15.86 -15.22
C GLY A 903 36.93 17.35 -15.04
N ALA A 904 38.00 18.16 -15.25
CA ALA A 904 37.91 19.59 -15.24
C ALA A 904 36.99 20.12 -16.35
N GLU A 905 37.04 19.49 -17.56
CA GLU A 905 36.10 19.80 -18.64
C GLU A 905 34.67 19.49 -18.27
N LEU A 906 34.42 18.30 -17.69
CA LEU A 906 33.08 17.91 -17.15
C LEU A 906 32.60 18.87 -16.07
N ARG A 907 33.45 19.22 -15.11
CA ARG A 907 33.13 20.15 -14.02
C ARG A 907 32.66 21.49 -14.56
N LYS A 908 33.45 22.10 -15.51
CA LYS A 908 33.09 23.37 -16.14
C LYS A 908 31.75 23.31 -16.88
N LEU A 909 31.45 22.16 -17.56
CA LEU A 909 30.17 21.94 -18.23
C LEU A 909 29.02 21.89 -17.22
N HIS A 910 29.20 21.17 -16.14
CA HIS A 910 28.12 20.97 -15.16
C HIS A 910 27.90 22.17 -14.22
N LEU A 911 28.92 22.98 -14.02
CA LEU A 911 28.78 24.30 -13.34
C LEU A 911 28.31 25.42 -14.28
N MET A 912 28.04 25.12 -15.57
CA MET A 912 27.70 26.13 -16.59
C MET A 912 28.76 27.18 -16.85
N GLU A 913 30.05 26.84 -16.70
CA GLU A 913 31.22 27.72 -16.82
C GLU A 913 32.08 27.42 -18.08
N SER A 914 31.63 26.53 -18.95
CA SER A 914 32.42 26.11 -20.11
C SER A 914 32.36 27.10 -21.26
N ASP A 915 33.48 27.37 -21.92
CA ASP A 915 33.57 28.16 -23.15
C ASP A 915 32.76 27.55 -24.32
N LYS A 916 32.38 26.30 -24.23
CA LYS A 916 31.49 25.63 -25.19
C LYS A 916 30.12 26.29 -25.30
N PHE A 917 29.69 27.01 -24.28
CA PHE A 917 28.42 27.69 -24.24
C PHE A 917 28.41 29.00 -25.04
N ASN A 918 29.57 29.51 -25.45
CA ASN A 918 29.68 30.69 -26.27
C ASN A 918 29.07 30.50 -27.67
N LYS A 919 28.87 29.25 -28.11
CA LYS A 919 28.24 28.91 -29.38
C LYS A 919 27.09 27.94 -29.15
N LEU A 920 25.87 28.43 -29.19
CA LEU A 920 24.67 27.61 -29.06
C LEU A 920 24.48 26.70 -30.30
N VAL A 921 24.32 25.40 -30.06
CA VAL A 921 24.12 24.39 -31.14
C VAL A 921 22.63 24.20 -31.46
N THR A 922 21.78 24.51 -30.51
CA THR A 922 20.31 24.41 -30.64
C THR A 922 19.74 25.74 -31.15
N THR A 923 18.55 25.67 -31.74
CA THR A 923 17.80 26.84 -32.21
C THR A 923 16.49 27.00 -31.44
N TYR A 924 15.99 28.26 -31.40
CA TYR A 924 14.64 28.57 -30.88
C TYR A 924 13.96 29.51 -31.87
N PRO A 925 13.44 29.00 -33.02
CA PRO A 925 13.14 29.83 -34.18
C PRO A 925 11.74 30.46 -34.15
N GLU A 926 10.80 29.90 -33.38
CA GLU A 926 9.39 30.35 -33.43
C GLU A 926 9.11 31.40 -32.36
N SER A 927 8.53 32.53 -32.78
CA SER A 927 8.05 33.57 -31.86
C SER A 927 6.72 33.16 -31.20
N GLY A 928 6.52 33.52 -29.94
CA GLY A 928 5.32 33.20 -29.18
C GLY A 928 5.34 33.70 -27.75
N ASN A 929 4.48 33.10 -26.91
CA ASN A 929 4.33 33.48 -25.50
C ASN A 929 5.36 32.80 -24.55
N ASN A 930 6.18 31.88 -25.06
CA ASN A 930 7.17 31.08 -24.34
C ASN A 930 6.58 30.25 -23.18
N GLU A 931 5.29 30.01 -23.20
CA GLU A 931 4.64 29.22 -22.15
C GLU A 931 4.85 27.72 -22.37
N VAL A 932 5.23 27.01 -21.31
CA VAL A 932 5.41 25.57 -21.33
C VAL A 932 4.07 24.87 -21.06
N GLU A 933 3.42 24.38 -22.10
CA GLU A 933 2.13 23.67 -22.01
C GLU A 933 2.30 22.16 -21.98
N LYS A 934 2.94 21.61 -23.05
CA LYS A 934 3.14 20.19 -23.23
C LYS A 934 4.49 19.90 -23.89
N VAL A 935 5.38 19.29 -23.14
CA VAL A 935 6.72 18.93 -23.64
C VAL A 935 6.66 17.66 -24.48
N ARG A 936 7.16 17.74 -25.71
CA ARG A 936 7.23 16.62 -26.68
C ARG A 936 8.54 16.66 -27.43
N TYR A 937 9.15 15.48 -27.66
CA TYR A 937 10.30 15.35 -28.55
C TYR A 937 9.89 14.68 -29.86
N LYS A 938 10.26 15.26 -30.97
CA LYS A 938 10.02 14.70 -32.32
C LYS A 938 11.01 15.34 -33.30
N ASP A 939 11.64 14.54 -34.14
CA ASP A 939 12.50 14.97 -35.24
C ASP A 939 13.60 15.97 -34.81
N ASN A 940 14.34 15.64 -33.75
CA ASN A 940 15.36 16.50 -33.12
C ASN A 940 14.82 17.87 -32.63
N LYS A 941 13.53 17.96 -32.35
CA LYS A 941 12.85 19.15 -31.81
C LYS A 941 12.22 18.84 -30.47
N VAL A 942 12.39 19.72 -29.50
CA VAL A 942 11.70 19.70 -28.21
C VAL A 942 10.64 20.80 -28.20
N PHE A 943 9.39 20.42 -28.36
CA PHE A 943 8.25 21.34 -28.31
C PHE A 943 7.90 21.66 -26.86
N ILE A 944 7.67 22.94 -26.57
CA ILE A 944 7.16 23.41 -25.26
C ILE A 944 5.66 23.70 -25.29
N ASN A 945 5.12 24.03 -26.45
CA ASN A 945 3.70 24.20 -26.75
C ASN A 945 3.41 23.74 -28.20
N GLU A 946 2.27 24.09 -28.78
CA GLU A 946 1.91 23.64 -30.13
C GLU A 946 2.82 24.18 -31.22
N LYS A 947 3.41 25.39 -31.04
CA LYS A 947 4.19 26.11 -32.06
C LYS A 947 5.68 26.20 -31.75
N GLN A 948 6.01 26.56 -30.50
CA GLN A 948 7.37 26.86 -30.10
C GLN A 948 8.18 25.63 -29.72
N TYR A 949 9.43 25.57 -30.19
CA TYR A 949 10.30 24.43 -29.95
C TYR A 949 11.79 24.82 -29.92
N PHE A 950 12.59 24.04 -29.23
CA PHE A 950 14.03 24.00 -29.38
C PHE A 950 14.37 23.03 -30.50
N GLY A 951 15.02 23.50 -31.55
CA GLY A 951 15.46 22.69 -32.69
C GLY A 951 16.90 22.24 -32.55
N ARG A 952 17.29 21.23 -33.33
CA ARG A 952 18.63 20.59 -33.32
C ARG A 952 19.04 20.02 -31.97
N VAL A 953 18.10 19.46 -31.24
CA VAL A 953 18.36 18.80 -29.97
C VAL A 953 18.76 17.36 -30.26
N PRO A 954 20.00 16.93 -29.96
CA PRO A 954 20.45 15.55 -30.17
C PRO A 954 19.64 14.57 -29.31
N GLU A 955 19.28 13.44 -29.86
CA GLU A 955 18.54 12.40 -29.14
C GLU A 955 19.28 11.91 -27.90
N ILE A 956 20.60 11.84 -27.96
CA ILE A 956 21.44 11.44 -26.80
C ILE A 956 21.27 12.43 -25.63
N ALA A 957 21.23 13.74 -25.89
CA ALA A 957 21.01 14.74 -24.85
C ALA A 957 19.57 14.68 -24.29
N TRP A 958 18.57 14.44 -25.15
CA TRP A 958 17.19 14.29 -24.75
C TRP A 958 16.95 13.09 -23.82
N ASN A 959 17.62 11.95 -24.11
CA ASN A 959 17.50 10.72 -23.37
C ASN A 959 18.53 10.56 -22.24
N PHE A 960 19.40 11.53 -22.03
CA PHE A 960 20.45 11.46 -21.02
C PHE A 960 19.88 11.44 -19.61
N TYR A 961 20.43 10.56 -18.77
CA TYR A 961 20.06 10.42 -17.36
C TYR A 961 21.23 10.82 -16.44
N ILE A 962 20.90 11.56 -15.39
CA ILE A 962 21.76 11.76 -14.23
C ILE A 962 21.02 11.14 -13.04
N GLY A 963 21.42 9.95 -12.65
CA GLY A 963 20.64 9.14 -11.71
C GLY A 963 19.23 8.81 -12.22
N GLY A 964 18.24 9.13 -11.43
CA GLY A 964 16.81 8.99 -11.81
C GLY A 964 16.24 10.18 -12.59
N TYR A 965 17.05 11.23 -12.83
CA TYR A 965 16.60 12.49 -13.41
C TYR A 965 17.01 12.62 -14.88
N GLN A 966 16.08 13.03 -15.76
CA GLN A 966 16.36 13.36 -17.15
C GLN A 966 16.34 14.89 -17.31
N PRO A 967 17.49 15.58 -17.30
CA PRO A 967 17.53 17.04 -17.25
C PRO A 967 16.79 17.70 -18.43
N ALA A 968 17.06 17.25 -19.67
CA ALA A 968 16.42 17.82 -20.87
C ALA A 968 14.89 17.74 -20.84
N GLN A 969 14.31 16.74 -20.17
CA GLN A 969 12.86 16.57 -20.10
C GLN A 969 12.24 17.21 -18.87
N LYS A 970 12.81 16.91 -17.70
CA LYS A 970 12.24 17.29 -16.41
C LYS A 970 12.35 18.78 -16.15
N TRP A 971 13.43 19.41 -16.56
CA TRP A 971 13.62 20.83 -16.39
C TRP A 971 12.48 21.66 -17.02
N LEU A 972 12.05 21.29 -18.23
CA LEU A 972 10.89 21.90 -18.89
C LEU A 972 9.56 21.47 -18.23
N LYS A 973 9.39 20.19 -17.90
CA LYS A 973 8.15 19.67 -17.28
C LYS A 973 7.87 20.34 -15.94
N ASP A 974 8.91 20.64 -15.16
CA ASP A 974 8.79 21.31 -13.86
C ASP A 974 8.44 22.82 -14.00
N ARG A 975 8.50 23.35 -15.22
CA ARG A 975 8.10 24.72 -15.59
C ARG A 975 6.75 24.77 -16.32
N LYS A 976 5.95 23.72 -16.26
CA LYS A 976 4.61 23.69 -16.88
C LYS A 976 3.76 24.87 -16.42
N SER A 977 3.05 25.50 -17.36
CA SER A 977 2.22 26.72 -17.19
C SER A 977 3.02 27.96 -16.79
N ARG A 978 4.36 27.95 -16.97
CA ARG A 978 5.22 29.12 -16.80
C ARG A 978 5.69 29.61 -18.16
N LYS A 979 5.90 30.91 -18.26
CA LYS A 979 6.51 31.56 -19.41
C LYS A 979 8.03 31.62 -19.18
N LEU A 980 8.79 31.03 -20.09
CA LEU A 980 10.23 31.04 -20.01
C LEU A 980 10.76 32.45 -20.33
N THR A 981 11.69 32.91 -19.49
CA THR A 981 12.46 34.10 -19.76
C THR A 981 13.56 33.85 -20.82
N ASN A 982 14.15 34.90 -21.40
CA ASN A 982 15.27 34.71 -22.32
C ASN A 982 16.46 33.98 -21.68
N ASN A 983 16.76 34.30 -20.42
CA ASN A 983 17.81 33.59 -19.67
C ASN A 983 17.50 32.12 -19.47
N GLU A 984 16.21 31.75 -19.20
CA GLU A 984 15.81 30.35 -19.06
C GLU A 984 15.86 29.62 -20.41
N ILE A 985 15.56 30.29 -21.53
CA ILE A 985 15.69 29.69 -22.87
C ILE A 985 17.17 29.42 -23.17
N GLU A 986 18.04 30.37 -22.94
CA GLU A 986 19.47 30.22 -23.11
C GLU A 986 20.05 29.15 -22.18
N HIS A 987 19.63 29.12 -20.93
CA HIS A 987 20.04 28.10 -19.96
C HIS A 987 19.64 26.70 -20.42
N TYR A 988 18.42 26.54 -20.95
CA TYR A 988 18.01 25.23 -21.50
C TYR A 988 18.88 24.80 -22.68
N GLN A 989 19.24 25.72 -23.57
CA GLN A 989 20.15 25.46 -24.68
C GLN A 989 21.55 25.01 -24.20
N LYS A 990 22.06 25.63 -23.11
CA LYS A 990 23.30 25.23 -22.46
C LYS A 990 23.20 23.84 -21.82
N ILE A 991 22.06 23.49 -21.22
CA ILE A 991 21.83 22.15 -20.71
C ILE A 991 22.00 21.11 -21.84
N ILE A 992 21.42 21.32 -23.01
CA ILE A 992 21.54 20.41 -24.14
C ILE A 992 22.99 20.25 -24.59
N ILE A 993 23.76 21.31 -24.61
CA ILE A 993 25.21 21.28 -24.92
C ILE A 993 25.94 20.47 -23.85
N ALA A 994 25.69 20.76 -22.57
CA ALA A 994 26.34 20.06 -21.46
C ALA A 994 26.13 18.56 -21.53
N LEU A 995 24.89 18.13 -21.79
CA LEU A 995 24.55 16.71 -21.87
C LEU A 995 25.20 16.00 -23.08
N ALA A 996 25.23 16.67 -24.25
CA ALA A 996 25.87 16.14 -25.45
C ALA A 996 27.39 16.02 -25.28
N GLU A 997 28.02 17.06 -24.71
CA GLU A 997 29.48 17.06 -24.45
C GLU A 997 29.84 16.05 -23.34
N THR A 998 28.98 15.87 -22.34
CA THR A 998 29.20 14.82 -21.33
C THR A 998 29.30 13.44 -21.95
N ASP A 999 28.41 13.08 -22.88
CA ASP A 999 28.47 11.81 -23.60
C ASP A 999 29.78 11.65 -24.40
N ARG A 1000 30.25 12.76 -25.07
CA ARG A 1000 31.51 12.77 -25.76
C ARG A 1000 32.69 12.49 -24.82
N ILE A 1001 32.75 13.20 -23.69
CA ILE A 1001 33.83 13.06 -22.70
C ILE A 1001 33.81 11.67 -22.06
N MET A 1002 32.64 11.10 -21.77
CA MET A 1002 32.52 9.70 -21.28
C MET A 1002 33.20 8.71 -22.23
N LYS A 1003 33.00 8.89 -23.53
CA LYS A 1003 33.69 8.05 -24.55
C LYS A 1003 35.20 8.26 -24.59
N GLU A 1004 35.68 9.45 -24.26
CA GLU A 1004 37.11 9.75 -24.18
C GLU A 1004 37.78 9.22 -22.90
N ILE A 1005 37.07 9.22 -21.82
CA ILE A 1005 37.50 8.62 -20.55
C ILE A 1005 37.76 7.13 -20.72
N ASP A 1006 36.91 6.45 -21.48
CA ASP A 1006 36.96 5.00 -21.71
C ASP A 1006 37.94 4.56 -22.82
N LYS A 1007 38.60 5.49 -23.53
CA LYS A 1007 39.69 5.18 -24.43
C LYS A 1007 40.95 4.83 -23.67
#